data_6e2228accce69fdb5d74b0549af7e0a7
#
_entry.id   6e2228accce69fdb5d74b0549af7e0a7
#
_cell.length_a   1.000
_cell.length_b   1.000
_cell.length_c   1.000
_cell.angle_alpha   90.00
_cell.angle_beta   90.00
_cell.angle_gamma   90.00
#
_symmetry.space_group_name_H-M   'P 1'
#
loop_
_entity.id
_entity.type
_entity.pdbx_description
1 polymer ?
#
loop_
_entity_poly.entity_id
_entity_poly.type
_entity_poly.pdbx_seq_one_letter_code
_entity_poly.pdbx_strand_id
1 'polypeptide(L)'
;INYQESGSTHYLPVREVNTVFRDRSGLMWIGTKGAGVFHVDTRKRSFNVIYPRGNDKSFTDLISTLYVEENGALWIGMGYGLDYQHGDKKVTLFPSKRPYHISYSPLTREVLLAVHDEGMIVCRDGQIIHQYKTSNCSFVPHDLVYLVHEDRKGNRWLCTYKGLGVRYRDGREYCFNRLSRADELLGREMTTMVEDNDGSLWLATNNNGIVHVTGDMERPESLQCKNYCMENGLLSVNTPLCFLLDRSGRIWVGTEGSGLCLYDVQNDCFKSVHKEFNLPGDMVGSMQEDNSGNLWLGTNQGLAKLTISGKEKGRVRIFTVADGLADNFFNQNASFYRDGTFYFGCSRGIVTFNSEVVEEKHADISLCITDILVDGRPLEQMSDKKRKEITPFTSDFTDRLVIPASYSHFTICFASLTYNRPQQNKYAYRLQGFDADWHYVDASSRTAYYSKLPAGEYVFQLRATNENGDWGDVREMEIIIEPPFWATWWAYFIYVLLAILFMVLIWWEIRRRLLLRNRRFLQEGETDKVHHLKLQFFTNIPSDEEKFLQDAVACVNRHLDDPDFDVPQFVDEMATSRTTLHKKLKSLTGLNTTGFVRSIRLKAACRMMDENPNFRISELAYKVGFNDPKYFSICFKKEFGMQPTEYSMKSGKNA
;
A
#
# COMPACT_ATOMS: atom_id res chain seq x y z
N ILE A 1 17.60 -3.95 36.64
CA ILE A 1 17.44 -2.65 35.90
C ILE A 1 18.09 -1.61 36.80
N ASN A 2 19.26 -1.13 36.41
CA ASN A 2 19.96 -0.10 37.15
C ASN A 2 19.46 1.26 36.65
N TYR A 3 18.55 1.89 37.38
CA TYR A 3 17.88 3.16 36.97
C TYR A 3 18.72 4.41 37.32
N GLN A 4 19.98 4.26 37.69
CA GLN A 4 20.91 5.37 37.99
C GLN A 4 21.80 5.78 36.82
N GLU A 5 21.86 5.02 35.72
CA GLU A 5 22.62 5.42 34.53
C GLU A 5 21.81 6.31 33.61
N SER A 6 22.01 7.62 33.70
CA SER A 6 21.52 8.58 32.75
C SER A 6 22.18 8.31 31.40
N GLY A 7 21.36 7.89 30.39
CA GLY A 7 21.83 7.59 29.03
C GLY A 7 21.50 6.19 28.53
N SER A 8 21.08 5.27 29.37
CA SER A 8 20.65 3.93 28.99
C SER A 8 19.25 4.00 28.35
N THR A 9 19.04 3.30 27.23
CA THR A 9 17.72 3.14 26.60
C THR A 9 16.73 2.35 27.47
N HIS A 10 17.14 1.92 28.66
CA HIS A 10 16.39 1.12 29.63
C HIS A 10 16.12 1.88 30.94
N TYR A 11 16.14 3.19 30.90
CA TYR A 11 15.89 4.04 32.06
C TYR A 11 14.39 4.08 32.39
N LEU A 12 14.02 3.70 33.63
CA LEU A 12 12.70 3.96 34.19
C LEU A 12 12.71 5.34 34.86
N PRO A 13 11.91 6.31 34.37
CA PRO A 13 11.91 7.67 34.90
C PRO A 13 11.15 7.79 36.25
N VAL A 14 11.15 6.75 37.04
CA VAL A 14 10.40 6.66 38.30
C VAL A 14 11.24 6.03 39.42
N ARG A 15 11.04 6.51 40.65
CA ARG A 15 11.77 6.03 41.85
C ARG A 15 11.10 4.86 42.55
N GLU A 16 9.77 4.71 42.42
CA GLU A 16 9.00 3.70 43.13
C GLU A 16 8.23 2.79 42.19
N VAL A 17 8.56 1.49 42.24
CA VAL A 17 7.88 0.42 41.51
C VAL A 17 6.98 -0.32 42.49
N ASN A 18 5.68 -0.41 42.18
CA ASN A 18 4.70 -1.08 43.04
C ASN A 18 4.55 -2.56 42.68
N THR A 19 4.62 -2.89 41.40
CA THR A 19 4.41 -4.26 40.91
C THR A 19 5.14 -4.50 39.60
N VAL A 20 5.51 -5.75 39.38
CA VAL A 20 6.09 -6.24 38.13
C VAL A 20 5.37 -7.52 37.76
N PHE A 21 4.92 -7.60 36.51
CA PHE A 21 4.21 -8.76 35.97
C PHE A 21 4.78 -9.10 34.58
N ARG A 22 4.99 -10.38 34.29
CA ARG A 22 5.35 -10.88 32.98
C ARG A 22 4.14 -11.55 32.36
N ASP A 23 3.71 -11.04 31.20
CA ASP A 23 2.59 -11.61 30.46
C ASP A 23 2.98 -12.86 29.64
N ARG A 24 1.97 -13.48 29.00
CA ARG A 24 2.19 -14.68 28.17
C ARG A 24 3.01 -14.40 26.91
N SER A 25 3.04 -13.17 26.43
CA SER A 25 3.86 -12.77 25.29
C SER A 25 5.33 -12.55 25.64
N GLY A 26 5.67 -12.58 26.94
CA GLY A 26 7.01 -12.35 27.45
C GLY A 26 7.33 -10.91 27.78
N LEU A 27 6.37 -9.98 27.60
CA LEU A 27 6.52 -8.59 28.03
C LEU A 27 6.49 -8.48 29.56
N MET A 28 7.35 -7.65 30.11
CA MET A 28 7.36 -7.27 31.50
C MET A 28 6.59 -5.97 31.70
N TRP A 29 5.54 -6.01 32.50
CA TRP A 29 4.72 -4.86 32.88
C TRP A 29 5.15 -4.35 34.25
N ILE A 30 5.38 -3.05 34.36
CA ILE A 30 5.90 -2.40 35.55
C ILE A 30 4.88 -1.34 36.00
N GLY A 31 4.17 -1.62 37.09
CA GLY A 31 3.27 -0.66 37.71
C GLY A 31 4.05 0.26 38.66
N THR A 32 3.89 1.56 38.52
CA THR A 32 4.65 2.58 39.25
C THR A 32 3.73 3.42 40.12
N LYS A 33 4.31 4.09 41.12
CA LYS A 33 3.59 5.05 41.96
C LYS A 33 3.61 6.43 41.28
N GLY A 34 2.49 6.83 40.72
CA GLY A 34 2.28 8.17 40.19
C GLY A 34 2.69 8.41 38.73
N ALA A 35 3.31 7.43 38.05
CA ALA A 35 3.71 7.58 36.64
C ALA A 35 3.05 6.54 35.70
N GLY A 36 2.01 5.82 36.18
CA GLY A 36 1.28 4.86 35.37
C GLY A 36 1.95 3.51 35.23
N VAL A 37 1.77 2.86 34.09
CA VAL A 37 2.28 1.53 33.77
C VAL A 37 3.25 1.60 32.62
N PHE A 38 4.40 1.00 32.79
CA PHE A 38 5.40 0.82 31.72
C PHE A 38 5.43 -0.64 31.30
N HIS A 39 5.76 -0.89 30.03
CA HIS A 39 6.08 -2.23 29.57
C HIS A 39 7.49 -2.26 28.95
N VAL A 40 8.16 -3.39 29.12
CA VAL A 40 9.51 -3.63 28.61
C VAL A 40 9.54 -4.99 27.94
N ASP A 41 10.02 -5.04 26.71
CA ASP A 41 10.34 -6.30 26.05
C ASP A 41 11.65 -6.83 26.61
N THR A 42 11.58 -7.94 27.37
CA THR A 42 12.74 -8.59 27.99
C THR A 42 13.33 -9.69 27.13
N ARG A 43 12.76 -9.94 25.95
CA ARG A 43 13.32 -10.90 25.01
C ARG A 43 14.70 -10.43 24.54
N LYS A 44 15.57 -11.37 24.23
CA LYS A 44 16.89 -11.04 23.69
C LYS A 44 16.71 -10.22 22.40
N ARG A 45 17.34 -9.07 22.32
CA ARG A 45 17.29 -8.25 21.10
C ARG A 45 17.93 -9.02 19.95
N SER A 46 17.24 -9.08 18.83
CA SER A 46 17.75 -9.68 17.60
C SER A 46 18.87 -8.83 16.96
N PHE A 47 18.91 -7.53 17.30
CA PHE A 47 19.86 -6.57 16.77
C PHE A 47 20.77 -6.04 17.88
N ASN A 48 22.09 -6.05 17.62
CA ASN A 48 23.07 -5.35 18.42
C ASN A 48 23.51 -4.09 17.68
N VAL A 49 23.93 -3.07 18.41
CA VAL A 49 24.39 -1.81 17.81
C VAL A 49 25.80 -1.52 18.30
N ILE A 50 26.69 -1.25 17.35
CA ILE A 50 28.03 -0.75 17.61
C ILE A 50 28.01 0.76 17.37
N TYR A 51 28.36 1.53 18.41
CA TYR A 51 28.53 2.97 18.35
C TYR A 51 30.04 3.29 18.33
N PRO A 52 30.64 3.62 17.17
CA PRO A 52 32.09 3.78 17.07
C PRO A 52 32.68 4.88 17.96
N ARG A 53 31.90 5.92 18.27
CA ARG A 53 32.27 7.08 19.12
C ARG A 53 31.55 7.13 20.45
N GLY A 54 30.97 6.00 20.89
CA GLY A 54 30.16 5.95 22.10
C GLY A 54 28.69 6.36 21.86
N ASN A 55 27.91 6.25 22.94
CA ASN A 55 26.44 6.39 22.86
C ASN A 55 25.95 7.83 22.98
N ASP A 56 26.78 8.83 22.61
CA ASP A 56 26.40 10.24 22.61
C ASP A 56 25.48 10.52 21.41
N LYS A 57 24.19 10.73 21.69
CA LYS A 57 23.15 10.99 20.69
C LYS A 57 23.31 12.33 19.95
N SER A 58 24.26 13.17 20.36
CA SER A 58 24.52 14.46 19.72
C SER A 58 25.35 14.33 18.43
N PHE A 59 26.00 13.20 18.18
CA PHE A 59 26.79 12.93 17.00
C PHE A 59 26.07 11.97 16.03
N THR A 60 26.03 12.35 14.76
CA THR A 60 25.66 11.46 13.66
C THR A 60 26.94 10.77 13.19
N ASP A 61 27.13 9.50 13.57
CA ASP A 61 28.19 8.65 13.02
C ASP A 61 27.73 8.12 11.65
N LEU A 62 27.78 8.97 10.63
CA LEU A 62 27.45 8.56 9.28
C LEU A 62 28.39 7.46 8.81
N ILE A 63 28.01 6.22 8.97
CA ILE A 63 28.77 5.07 8.51
C ILE A 63 28.70 5.02 6.99
N SER A 64 29.82 5.27 6.31
CA SER A 64 29.90 5.31 4.85
C SER A 64 30.30 3.97 4.22
N THR A 65 31.07 3.15 4.95
CA THR A 65 31.49 1.83 4.50
C THR A 65 31.98 1.01 5.70
N LEU A 66 32.00 -0.30 5.57
CA LEU A 66 32.50 -1.19 6.62
C LEU A 66 33.05 -2.51 6.03
N TYR A 67 34.00 -3.09 6.71
CA TYR A 67 34.58 -4.39 6.37
C TYR A 67 35.04 -5.10 7.65
N VAL A 68 34.86 -6.43 7.72
CA VAL A 68 35.30 -7.27 8.81
C VAL A 68 36.31 -8.29 8.29
N GLU A 69 37.51 -8.30 8.83
CA GLU A 69 38.54 -9.28 8.50
C GLU A 69 38.24 -10.66 9.12
N GLU A 70 38.93 -11.71 8.62
CA GLU A 70 38.79 -13.07 9.13
C GLU A 70 39.22 -13.20 10.60
N ASN A 71 40.16 -12.38 11.03
CA ASN A 71 40.66 -12.31 12.42
C ASN A 71 39.70 -11.53 13.35
N GLY A 72 38.56 -11.06 12.82
CA GLY A 72 37.56 -10.26 13.56
C GLY A 72 37.90 -8.76 13.63
N ALA A 73 38.97 -8.29 12.98
CA ALA A 73 39.27 -6.87 12.93
C ALA A 73 38.19 -6.14 12.12
N LEU A 74 37.74 -5.00 12.60
CA LEU A 74 36.67 -4.19 12.04
C LEU A 74 37.21 -2.88 11.48
N TRP A 75 36.96 -2.62 10.22
CA TRP A 75 37.20 -1.36 9.53
C TRP A 75 35.90 -0.58 9.42
N ILE A 76 35.88 0.64 9.89
CA ILE A 76 34.68 1.49 9.93
C ILE A 76 34.98 2.82 9.26
N GLY A 77 34.41 3.02 8.08
CA GLY A 77 34.41 4.30 7.41
C GLY A 77 33.27 5.19 7.91
N MET A 78 33.61 6.39 8.32
CA MET A 78 32.66 7.39 8.81
C MET A 78 32.74 8.66 7.99
N GLY A 79 31.78 9.58 8.13
CA GLY A 79 31.80 10.88 7.46
C GLY A 79 33.09 11.67 7.70
N TYR A 80 33.82 11.39 8.79
CA TYR A 80 34.99 12.11 9.24
C TYR A 80 36.14 11.21 9.67
N GLY A 81 36.42 10.15 8.95
CA GLY A 81 37.58 9.30 9.22
C GLY A 81 37.34 7.81 9.01
N LEU A 82 38.43 7.05 9.10
CA LEU A 82 38.45 5.59 9.04
C LEU A 82 39.00 5.06 10.33
N ASP A 83 38.25 4.23 11.05
CA ASP A 83 38.70 3.51 12.22
C ASP A 83 39.01 2.05 11.86
N TYR A 84 40.18 1.59 12.31
CA TYR A 84 40.55 0.19 12.37
C TYR A 84 40.49 -0.26 13.84
N GLN A 85 39.76 -1.31 14.13
CA GLN A 85 39.58 -1.83 15.46
C GLN A 85 39.82 -3.34 15.49
N HIS A 86 40.77 -3.79 16.34
CA HIS A 86 41.05 -5.20 16.57
C HIS A 86 41.27 -5.44 18.06
N GLY A 87 40.34 -6.11 18.73
CA GLY A 87 40.30 -6.22 20.19
C GLY A 87 40.24 -4.83 20.82
N ASP A 88 41.15 -4.57 21.77
CA ASP A 88 41.27 -3.26 22.46
C ASP A 88 42.03 -2.21 21.63
N LYS A 89 42.70 -2.63 20.54
CA LYS A 89 43.45 -1.71 19.68
C LYS A 89 42.50 -0.98 18.73
N LYS A 90 42.50 0.34 18.85
CA LYS A 90 41.82 1.23 17.93
C LYS A 90 42.78 2.22 17.30
N VAL A 91 42.76 2.34 15.98
CA VAL A 91 43.58 3.26 15.20
C VAL A 91 42.67 4.05 14.28
N THR A 92 42.73 5.37 14.35
CA THR A 92 42.01 6.23 13.40
C THR A 92 42.96 6.66 12.26
N LEU A 93 42.60 6.30 11.05
CA LEU A 93 43.27 6.69 9.81
C LEU A 93 42.46 7.79 9.13
N PHE A 94 43.17 8.70 8.44
CA PHE A 94 42.55 9.76 7.65
C PHE A 94 41.52 10.60 8.44
N PRO A 95 41.87 11.17 9.59
CA PRO A 95 40.97 12.02 10.33
C PRO A 95 40.48 13.16 9.43
N SER A 96 39.17 13.43 9.45
CA SER A 96 38.50 14.44 8.62
C SER A 96 38.38 14.12 7.11
N LYS A 97 38.72 12.90 6.66
CA LYS A 97 38.49 12.43 5.28
C LYS A 97 37.45 11.32 5.28
N ARG A 98 36.53 11.36 4.32
CA ARG A 98 35.47 10.36 4.18
C ARG A 98 35.96 9.16 3.38
N PRO A 99 36.04 7.94 3.94
CA PRO A 99 36.15 6.72 3.15
C PRO A 99 34.84 6.40 2.48
N TYR A 100 34.87 6.01 1.22
CA TYR A 100 33.71 5.62 0.44
C TYR A 100 33.52 4.12 0.29
N HIS A 101 34.66 3.37 0.22
CA HIS A 101 34.60 1.94 0.04
C HIS A 101 35.82 1.25 0.66
N ILE A 102 35.58 0.05 1.16
CA ILE A 102 36.59 -0.86 1.67
C ILE A 102 36.37 -2.22 1.00
N SER A 103 37.41 -2.75 0.35
CA SER A 103 37.41 -4.09 -0.20
C SER A 103 38.64 -4.86 0.26
N TYR A 104 38.61 -6.17 0.09
CA TYR A 104 39.70 -7.06 0.45
C TYR A 104 40.18 -7.81 -0.78
N SER A 105 41.50 -7.84 -0.95
CA SER A 105 42.17 -8.66 -1.95
C SER A 105 42.54 -10.02 -1.35
N PRO A 106 41.87 -11.11 -1.73
CA PRO A 106 42.26 -12.45 -1.25
C PRO A 106 43.60 -12.91 -1.79
N LEU A 107 44.04 -12.36 -2.94
CA LEU A 107 45.31 -12.70 -3.57
C LEU A 107 46.51 -12.15 -2.81
N THR A 108 46.44 -10.91 -2.37
CA THR A 108 47.55 -10.21 -1.70
C THR A 108 47.35 -10.11 -0.20
N ARG A 109 46.16 -10.49 0.34
CA ARG A 109 45.74 -10.32 1.73
C ARG A 109 45.81 -8.87 2.20
N GLU A 110 45.42 -7.96 1.30
CA GLU A 110 45.44 -6.53 1.53
C GLU A 110 44.03 -5.97 1.60
N VAL A 111 43.83 -4.93 2.38
CA VAL A 111 42.63 -4.13 2.41
C VAL A 111 42.83 -2.94 1.49
N LEU A 112 41.91 -2.79 0.52
CA LEU A 112 41.90 -1.72 -0.46
C LEU A 112 40.87 -0.68 -0.05
N LEU A 113 41.29 0.58 0.01
CA LEU A 113 40.45 1.68 0.48
C LEU A 113 40.27 2.73 -0.61
N ALA A 114 39.05 3.19 -0.76
CA ALA A 114 38.71 4.41 -1.50
C ALA A 114 38.42 5.53 -0.48
N VAL A 115 39.25 6.56 -0.46
CA VAL A 115 39.15 7.67 0.50
C VAL A 115 39.07 9.00 -0.24
N HIS A 116 38.22 9.91 0.22
CA HIS A 116 38.01 11.22 -0.40
C HIS A 116 39.31 11.97 -0.62
N ASP A 117 39.63 12.33 -1.86
CA ASP A 117 40.84 13.05 -2.31
C ASP A 117 42.18 12.37 -1.91
N GLU A 118 42.14 11.08 -1.57
CA GLU A 118 43.33 10.33 -1.20
C GLU A 118 43.65 9.21 -2.23
N GLY A 119 42.82 9.06 -3.27
CA GLY A 119 42.97 8.03 -4.26
C GLY A 119 42.66 6.62 -3.74
N MET A 120 43.37 5.61 -4.26
CA MET A 120 43.32 4.26 -3.74
C MET A 120 44.44 4.02 -2.72
N ILE A 121 44.10 3.45 -1.59
CA ILE A 121 45.04 3.15 -0.52
C ILE A 121 45.06 1.64 -0.29
N VAL A 122 46.22 1.10 -0.07
CA VAL A 122 46.44 -0.31 0.26
C VAL A 122 46.92 -0.40 1.70
N CYS A 123 46.22 -1.18 2.51
CA CYS A 123 46.53 -1.39 3.91
C CYS A 123 46.76 -2.87 4.23
N ARG A 124 47.54 -3.13 5.26
CA ARG A 124 47.71 -4.44 5.89
C ARG A 124 47.87 -4.25 7.39
N ASP A 125 47.16 -5.05 8.20
CA ASP A 125 47.18 -4.99 9.67
C ASP A 125 46.98 -3.57 10.26
N GLY A 126 46.11 -2.78 9.63
CA GLY A 126 45.82 -1.40 10.02
C GLY A 126 46.93 -0.39 9.69
N GLN A 127 47.88 -0.74 8.84
CA GLN A 127 48.96 0.16 8.38
C GLN A 127 48.83 0.41 6.85
N ILE A 128 49.11 1.63 6.43
CA ILE A 128 49.16 2.01 5.00
C ILE A 128 50.44 1.48 4.40
N ILE A 129 50.34 0.68 3.31
CA ILE A 129 51.50 0.13 2.59
C ILE A 129 51.76 0.95 1.32
N HIS A 130 50.72 1.25 0.56
CA HIS A 130 50.78 2.02 -0.71
C HIS A 130 49.63 2.98 -0.81
N GLN A 131 49.87 4.08 -1.53
CA GLN A 131 48.89 5.04 -1.95
C GLN A 131 49.04 5.38 -3.41
N TYR A 132 47.95 5.25 -4.17
CA TYR A 132 47.90 5.53 -5.59
C TYR A 132 47.03 6.76 -5.86
N LYS A 133 47.64 7.79 -6.43
CA LYS A 133 47.01 9.07 -6.78
C LYS A 133 47.33 9.45 -8.23
N THR A 134 46.59 10.41 -8.75
CA THR A 134 46.84 11.00 -10.06
C THR A 134 48.27 11.52 -10.19
N SER A 135 48.94 11.89 -9.08
CA SER A 135 50.30 12.40 -9.02
C SER A 135 51.39 11.34 -9.16
N ASN A 136 51.09 10.04 -8.92
CA ASN A 136 52.10 8.97 -8.87
C ASN A 136 51.81 7.72 -9.70
N CYS A 137 50.63 7.66 -10.36
CA CYS A 137 50.27 6.54 -11.22
C CYS A 137 49.31 6.98 -12.34
N SER A 138 49.22 6.18 -13.41
CA SER A 138 48.45 6.52 -14.62
C SER A 138 47.04 5.96 -14.62
N PHE A 139 46.71 4.97 -13.77
CA PHE A 139 45.42 4.31 -13.77
C PHE A 139 44.38 4.95 -12.86
N VAL A 140 44.73 5.96 -12.07
CA VAL A 140 43.82 6.72 -11.24
C VAL A 140 43.29 7.95 -12.01
N PRO A 141 42.06 7.95 -12.51
CA PRO A 141 41.51 9.07 -13.29
C PRO A 141 41.32 10.35 -12.46
N HIS A 142 41.03 10.18 -11.17
CA HIS A 142 40.80 11.25 -10.20
C HIS A 142 41.03 10.76 -8.78
N ASP A 143 41.55 11.63 -7.90
CA ASP A 143 41.82 11.26 -6.48
C ASP A 143 40.58 11.07 -5.65
N LEU A 144 39.42 11.56 -6.10
CA LEU A 144 38.12 11.20 -5.55
C LEU A 144 37.70 9.84 -6.11
N VAL A 145 38.03 8.78 -5.37
CA VAL A 145 37.67 7.39 -5.66
C VAL A 145 36.46 7.00 -4.81
N TYR A 146 35.42 6.47 -5.47
CA TYR A 146 34.20 6.00 -4.80
C TYR A 146 34.24 4.52 -4.46
N LEU A 147 34.87 3.69 -5.30
CA LEU A 147 34.93 2.26 -5.12
C LEU A 147 36.23 1.68 -5.69
N VAL A 148 36.76 0.71 -4.99
CA VAL A 148 37.85 -0.17 -5.46
C VAL A 148 37.31 -1.60 -5.50
N HIS A 149 37.48 -2.27 -6.66
CA HIS A 149 37.11 -3.66 -6.84
C HIS A 149 38.30 -4.45 -7.41
N GLU A 150 38.60 -5.61 -6.84
CA GLU A 150 39.52 -6.57 -7.43
C GLU A 150 38.69 -7.67 -8.09
N ASP A 151 38.80 -7.80 -9.41
CA ASP A 151 38.11 -8.82 -10.20
C ASP A 151 38.66 -10.23 -9.93
N ARG A 152 37.97 -11.26 -10.41
CA ARG A 152 38.38 -12.67 -10.22
C ARG A 152 39.73 -13.01 -10.82
N LYS A 153 40.22 -12.19 -11.76
CA LYS A 153 41.55 -12.33 -12.37
C LYS A 153 42.64 -11.60 -11.59
N GLY A 154 42.26 -10.76 -10.63
CA GLY A 154 43.14 -9.96 -9.78
C GLY A 154 43.49 -8.59 -10.37
N ASN A 155 42.70 -8.09 -11.32
CA ASN A 155 42.80 -6.72 -11.79
C ASN A 155 42.07 -5.79 -10.82
N ARG A 156 42.63 -4.62 -10.56
CA ARG A 156 42.05 -3.62 -9.63
C ARG A 156 41.37 -2.51 -10.40
N TRP A 157 40.06 -2.42 -10.29
CA TRP A 157 39.20 -1.44 -10.95
C TRP A 157 38.84 -0.31 -9.97
N LEU A 158 38.86 0.92 -10.46
CA LEU A 158 38.55 2.13 -9.70
C LEU A 158 37.37 2.88 -10.30
N CYS A 159 36.32 3.03 -9.55
CA CYS A 159 35.24 3.96 -9.87
C CYS A 159 35.57 5.34 -9.30
N THR A 160 35.67 6.36 -10.15
CA THR A 160 36.09 7.70 -9.73
C THR A 160 35.16 8.80 -10.24
N TYR A 161 35.32 10.01 -9.73
CA TYR A 161 34.62 11.21 -10.18
C TYR A 161 34.82 11.50 -11.69
N LYS A 162 35.97 11.11 -12.26
CA LYS A 162 36.29 11.36 -13.69
C LYS A 162 36.47 10.07 -14.49
N GLY A 163 35.75 9.03 -14.16
CA GLY A 163 35.72 7.81 -14.95
C GLY A 163 36.28 6.58 -14.23
N LEU A 164 36.45 5.55 -15.05
CA LEU A 164 36.93 4.23 -14.64
C LEU A 164 38.43 4.14 -14.86
N GLY A 165 39.15 3.54 -13.93
CA GLY A 165 40.54 3.18 -14.08
C GLY A 165 40.77 1.71 -13.77
N VAL A 166 41.81 1.11 -14.37
CA VAL A 166 42.18 -0.27 -14.10
C VAL A 166 43.71 -0.44 -14.03
N ARG A 167 44.11 -1.20 -13.01
CA ARG A 167 45.47 -1.73 -12.94
C ARG A 167 45.39 -3.24 -13.02
N TYR A 168 45.94 -3.76 -14.13
CA TYR A 168 45.97 -5.19 -14.37
C TYR A 168 46.95 -5.92 -13.43
N ARG A 169 46.73 -7.18 -13.22
CA ARG A 169 47.57 -8.02 -12.37
C ARG A 169 49.02 -8.07 -12.87
N ASP A 170 49.23 -7.96 -14.17
CA ASP A 170 50.56 -7.92 -14.79
C ASP A 170 51.29 -6.56 -14.68
N GLY A 171 50.64 -5.58 -14.07
CA GLY A 171 51.17 -4.25 -13.85
C GLY A 171 50.82 -3.23 -14.93
N ARG A 172 50.17 -3.61 -16.02
CA ARG A 172 49.63 -2.65 -17.01
C ARG A 172 48.57 -1.76 -16.32
N GLU A 173 48.54 -0.51 -16.78
CA GLU A 173 47.62 0.51 -16.26
C GLU A 173 46.84 1.14 -17.39
N TYR A 174 45.54 1.37 -17.19
CA TYR A 174 44.68 2.05 -18.13
C TYR A 174 43.66 2.96 -17.45
N CYS A 175 43.41 4.11 -18.09
CA CYS A 175 42.48 5.12 -17.63
C CYS A 175 41.51 5.47 -18.75
N PHE A 176 40.20 5.32 -18.51
CA PHE A 176 39.14 5.66 -19.46
C PHE A 176 38.81 7.16 -19.34
N ASN A 177 39.20 7.94 -20.38
CA ASN A 177 39.22 9.40 -20.32
C ASN A 177 38.47 10.11 -21.46
N ARG A 178 37.44 9.51 -22.02
CA ARG A 178 36.58 10.06 -23.08
C ARG A 178 37.23 10.21 -24.47
N LEU A 179 38.25 9.42 -24.80
CA LEU A 179 38.93 9.46 -26.11
C LEU A 179 38.26 8.58 -27.18
N SER A 180 37.53 7.55 -26.77
CA SER A 180 36.75 6.66 -27.64
C SER A 180 35.27 6.67 -27.30
N ARG A 181 34.41 6.04 -28.12
CA ARG A 181 32.97 5.91 -27.82
C ARG A 181 32.72 5.07 -26.56
N ALA A 182 33.52 4.06 -26.26
CA ALA A 182 33.49 3.31 -25.01
C ALA A 182 33.97 4.20 -23.87
N ASP A 183 35.04 4.97 -24.07
CA ASP A 183 35.57 5.91 -23.09
C ASP A 183 34.60 7.04 -22.76
N GLU A 184 33.69 7.42 -23.66
CA GLU A 184 32.67 8.44 -23.37
C GLU A 184 31.73 7.99 -22.21
N LEU A 185 31.34 6.73 -22.22
CA LEU A 185 30.54 6.17 -21.15
C LEU A 185 31.37 5.91 -19.89
N LEU A 186 32.55 5.30 -20.04
CA LEU A 186 33.44 4.92 -18.94
C LEU A 186 34.21 6.10 -18.34
N GLY A 187 34.28 7.25 -19.05
CA GLY A 187 34.82 8.52 -18.55
C GLY A 187 33.85 9.34 -17.69
N ARG A 188 32.63 8.86 -17.43
CA ARG A 188 31.66 9.51 -16.56
C ARG A 188 31.99 9.25 -15.10
N GLU A 189 31.34 10.01 -14.21
CA GLU A 189 31.40 9.76 -12.78
C GLU A 189 30.81 8.38 -12.46
N MET A 190 31.66 7.46 -11.98
CA MET A 190 31.32 6.08 -11.62
C MET A 190 31.28 5.95 -10.10
N THR A 191 30.17 5.45 -9.56
CA THR A 191 29.95 5.42 -8.10
C THR A 191 30.09 4.05 -7.47
N THR A 192 29.66 3.00 -8.17
CA THR A 192 29.75 1.62 -7.69
C THR A 192 29.78 0.63 -8.87
N MET A 193 30.17 -0.61 -8.61
CA MET A 193 30.21 -1.66 -9.61
C MET A 193 30.00 -3.05 -9.02
N VAL A 194 29.65 -4.01 -9.88
CA VAL A 194 29.67 -5.44 -9.59
C VAL A 194 30.18 -6.21 -10.80
N GLU A 195 30.96 -7.26 -10.57
CA GLU A 195 31.38 -8.23 -11.58
C GLU A 195 30.35 -9.35 -11.70
N ASP A 196 29.85 -9.59 -12.92
CA ASP A 196 28.91 -10.67 -13.23
C ASP A 196 29.63 -12.05 -13.27
N ASN A 197 28.84 -13.10 -13.35
CA ASN A 197 29.35 -14.48 -13.41
C ASN A 197 30.19 -14.77 -14.68
N ASP A 198 29.91 -14.07 -15.75
CA ASP A 198 30.67 -14.17 -17.02
C ASP A 198 31.93 -13.28 -17.08
N GLY A 199 32.20 -12.50 -16.02
CA GLY A 199 33.30 -11.57 -15.92
C GLY A 199 33.00 -10.19 -16.52
N SER A 200 31.79 -9.93 -17.00
CA SER A 200 31.37 -8.59 -17.41
C SER A 200 31.14 -7.69 -16.17
N LEU A 201 31.17 -6.37 -16.40
CA LEU A 201 31.06 -5.40 -15.30
C LEU A 201 29.81 -4.57 -15.46
N TRP A 202 29.06 -4.45 -14.35
CA TRP A 202 27.96 -3.52 -14.24
C TRP A 202 28.37 -2.32 -13.38
N LEU A 203 28.28 -1.13 -13.94
CA LEU A 203 28.78 0.11 -13.35
C LEU A 203 27.61 1.07 -13.10
N ALA A 204 27.51 1.61 -11.90
CA ALA A 204 26.60 2.70 -11.61
C ALA A 204 27.24 4.04 -11.88
N THR A 205 26.50 4.95 -12.46
CA THR A 205 26.94 6.32 -12.72
C THR A 205 26.16 7.32 -11.85
N ASN A 206 26.74 8.46 -11.60
CA ASN A 206 26.01 9.55 -10.94
C ASN A 206 25.03 10.19 -11.94
N ASN A 207 23.72 10.00 -11.72
CA ASN A 207 22.62 10.56 -12.54
C ASN A 207 22.58 10.18 -14.05
N ASN A 208 23.32 9.15 -14.49
CA ASN A 208 23.31 8.71 -15.88
C ASN A 208 22.92 7.23 -16.04
N GLY A 209 22.42 6.59 -14.99
CA GLY A 209 21.99 5.20 -15.00
C GLY A 209 23.11 4.19 -14.83
N ILE A 210 23.02 3.06 -15.53
CA ILE A 210 23.90 1.90 -15.38
C ILE A 210 24.60 1.63 -16.69
N VAL A 211 25.91 1.37 -16.66
CA VAL A 211 26.71 0.95 -17.81
C VAL A 211 27.09 -0.52 -17.66
N HIS A 212 26.72 -1.35 -18.62
CA HIS A 212 27.17 -2.73 -18.74
C HIS A 212 28.35 -2.79 -19.68
N VAL A 213 29.46 -3.33 -19.20
CA VAL A 213 30.71 -3.48 -19.94
C VAL A 213 30.92 -4.94 -20.22
N THR A 214 31.06 -5.27 -21.52
CA THR A 214 31.28 -6.63 -22.01
C THR A 214 32.53 -6.65 -22.89
N GLY A 215 33.03 -7.84 -23.24
CA GLY A 215 34.23 -8.01 -24.03
C GLY A 215 35.40 -8.59 -23.22
N ASP A 216 36.61 -8.49 -23.75
CA ASP A 216 37.78 -8.97 -23.02
C ASP A 216 38.32 -7.88 -22.09
N MET A 217 38.07 -8.06 -20.79
CA MET A 217 38.46 -7.10 -19.73
C MET A 217 39.99 -6.85 -19.69
N GLU A 218 40.80 -7.72 -20.27
CA GLU A 218 42.25 -7.56 -20.39
C GLU A 218 42.69 -6.65 -21.56
N ARG A 219 41.73 -6.28 -22.42
CA ARG A 219 41.95 -5.47 -23.63
C ARG A 219 40.97 -4.30 -23.69
N PRO A 220 41.32 -3.13 -23.17
CA PRO A 220 40.44 -1.97 -23.14
C PRO A 220 39.80 -1.60 -24.48
N GLU A 221 40.54 -1.83 -25.58
CA GLU A 221 40.07 -1.55 -26.93
C GLU A 221 38.97 -2.48 -27.44
N SER A 222 38.79 -3.64 -26.81
CA SER A 222 37.76 -4.63 -27.18
C SER A 222 36.44 -4.43 -26.42
N LEU A 223 36.41 -3.54 -25.44
CA LEU A 223 35.25 -3.36 -24.56
C LEU A 223 34.06 -2.76 -25.29
N GLN A 224 32.92 -3.33 -25.05
CA GLN A 224 31.62 -2.82 -25.50
C GLN A 224 30.82 -2.35 -24.33
N CYS A 225 30.18 -1.19 -24.45
CA CYS A 225 29.42 -0.57 -23.38
C CYS A 225 27.97 -0.36 -23.80
N LYS A 226 27.03 -0.78 -22.96
CA LYS A 226 25.60 -0.49 -23.09
C LYS A 226 25.14 0.32 -21.91
N ASN A 227 24.43 1.42 -22.15
CA ASN A 227 23.86 2.25 -21.12
C ASN A 227 22.39 1.90 -20.88
N TYR A 228 22.00 1.77 -19.63
CA TYR A 228 20.62 1.59 -19.15
C TYR A 228 20.23 2.82 -18.36
N CYS A 229 19.32 3.62 -18.89
CA CYS A 229 18.91 4.89 -18.31
C CYS A 229 17.42 5.14 -18.57
N MET A 230 16.88 6.20 -17.96
CA MET A 230 15.48 6.60 -18.17
C MET A 230 15.21 7.00 -19.62
N GLU A 231 16.16 7.68 -20.25
CA GLU A 231 16.02 8.23 -21.61
C GLU A 231 15.81 7.15 -22.67
N ASN A 232 16.36 5.97 -22.46
CA ASN A 232 16.15 4.82 -23.35
C ASN A 232 15.09 3.81 -22.84
N GLY A 233 14.46 4.09 -21.70
CA GLY A 233 13.41 3.26 -21.12
C GLY A 233 13.89 1.95 -20.50
N LEU A 234 15.20 1.73 -20.37
CA LEU A 234 15.78 0.49 -19.85
C LEU A 234 15.98 0.50 -18.33
N LEU A 235 15.80 1.66 -17.69
CA LEU A 235 15.85 1.84 -16.25
C LEU A 235 14.82 2.89 -15.84
N SER A 236 14.20 2.73 -14.66
CA SER A 236 13.15 3.62 -14.16
C SER A 236 13.66 4.94 -13.57
N VAL A 237 14.90 4.98 -13.10
CA VAL A 237 15.58 6.17 -12.53
C VAL A 237 17.08 6.11 -12.83
N ASN A 238 17.72 7.27 -12.98
CA ASN A 238 19.16 7.37 -13.30
C ASN A 238 20.08 7.39 -12.07
N THR A 239 19.57 7.06 -10.87
CA THR A 239 20.30 7.12 -9.59
C THR A 239 20.49 5.74 -8.96
N PRO A 240 21.27 4.80 -9.57
CA PRO A 240 21.62 3.55 -8.93
C PRO A 240 22.59 3.82 -7.77
N LEU A 241 22.36 3.16 -6.62
CA LEU A 241 23.13 3.34 -5.39
C LEU A 241 24.01 2.14 -5.05
N CYS A 242 23.52 0.92 -5.25
CA CYS A 242 24.24 -0.30 -4.93
C CYS A 242 23.82 -1.45 -5.84
N PHE A 243 24.72 -2.42 -5.98
CA PHE A 243 24.46 -3.67 -6.70
C PHE A 243 24.55 -4.87 -5.77
N LEU A 244 23.86 -5.93 -6.14
CA LEU A 244 24.03 -7.26 -5.58
C LEU A 244 23.88 -8.31 -6.71
N LEU A 245 24.90 -9.11 -6.91
CA LEU A 245 24.81 -10.37 -7.66
C LEU A 245 24.49 -11.48 -6.66
N ASP A 246 23.27 -12.01 -6.74
CA ASP A 246 22.87 -13.09 -5.83
C ASP A 246 23.43 -14.45 -6.28
N ARG A 247 23.36 -15.44 -5.39
CA ARG A 247 23.89 -16.80 -5.66
C ARG A 247 23.19 -17.51 -6.83
N SER A 248 22.02 -17.03 -7.25
CA SER A 248 21.31 -17.53 -8.43
C SER A 248 21.74 -16.83 -9.71
N GLY A 249 22.68 -15.88 -9.64
CA GLY A 249 23.18 -15.12 -10.78
C GLY A 249 22.25 -13.99 -11.22
N ARG A 250 21.33 -13.52 -10.35
CA ARG A 250 20.47 -12.38 -10.65
C ARG A 250 21.12 -11.09 -10.19
N ILE A 251 21.01 -10.04 -11.00
CA ILE A 251 21.53 -8.73 -10.67
C ILE A 251 20.42 -7.86 -10.10
N TRP A 252 20.61 -7.47 -8.86
CA TRP A 252 19.74 -6.57 -8.14
C TRP A 252 20.40 -5.19 -8.05
N VAL A 253 19.58 -4.16 -8.16
CA VAL A 253 20.02 -2.76 -8.08
C VAL A 253 19.16 -2.02 -7.06
N GLY A 254 19.81 -1.46 -6.07
CA GLY A 254 19.18 -0.47 -5.19
C GLY A 254 19.29 0.91 -5.82
N THR A 255 18.20 1.66 -5.82
CA THR A 255 18.11 2.99 -6.43
C THR A 255 17.57 4.02 -5.45
N GLU A 256 17.79 5.30 -5.74
CA GLU A 256 17.09 6.41 -5.13
C GLU A 256 15.89 6.81 -6.00
N GLY A 257 14.66 6.65 -5.45
CA GLY A 257 13.41 7.02 -6.11
C GLY A 257 12.62 5.88 -6.76
N SER A 258 13.25 4.72 -7.08
CA SER A 258 12.55 3.52 -7.56
C SER A 258 12.74 2.30 -6.65
N GLY A 259 13.48 2.47 -5.55
CA GLY A 259 13.75 1.42 -4.58
C GLY A 259 14.55 0.27 -5.18
N LEU A 260 14.02 -0.96 -5.11
CA LEU A 260 14.67 -2.17 -5.61
C LEU A 260 14.30 -2.44 -7.06
N CYS A 261 15.32 -2.66 -7.89
CA CYS A 261 15.17 -3.09 -9.28
C CYS A 261 15.86 -4.44 -9.52
N LEU A 262 15.30 -5.23 -10.42
CA LEU A 262 15.86 -6.52 -10.87
C LEU A 262 16.13 -6.45 -12.37
N TYR A 263 17.29 -6.95 -12.80
CA TYR A 263 17.60 -7.11 -14.22
C TYR A 263 16.77 -8.23 -14.83
N ASP A 264 15.98 -7.87 -15.83
CA ASP A 264 15.17 -8.79 -16.63
C ASP A 264 15.97 -9.19 -17.89
N VAL A 265 16.55 -10.37 -17.87
CA VAL A 265 17.36 -10.91 -18.97
C VAL A 265 16.56 -11.04 -20.27
N GLN A 266 15.26 -11.33 -20.20
CA GLN A 266 14.43 -11.54 -21.40
C GLN A 266 14.13 -10.23 -22.15
N ASN A 267 13.88 -9.16 -21.38
CA ASN A 267 13.59 -7.86 -21.96
C ASN A 267 14.80 -6.93 -22.00
N ASP A 268 15.93 -7.40 -21.48
CA ASP A 268 17.19 -6.65 -21.40
C ASP A 268 17.03 -5.24 -20.82
N CYS A 269 16.38 -5.18 -19.64
CA CYS A 269 16.10 -3.94 -18.91
C CYS A 269 16.02 -4.18 -17.39
N PHE A 270 16.09 -3.11 -16.61
CA PHE A 270 15.87 -3.16 -15.16
C PHE A 270 14.42 -2.83 -14.83
N LYS A 271 13.73 -3.75 -14.18
CA LYS A 271 12.35 -3.58 -13.70
C LYS A 271 12.33 -3.27 -12.21
N SER A 272 11.64 -2.20 -11.83
CA SER A 272 11.36 -1.95 -10.41
C SER A 272 10.38 -2.99 -9.89
N VAL A 273 10.80 -3.72 -8.86
CA VAL A 273 9.99 -4.69 -8.11
C VAL A 273 9.53 -4.14 -6.75
N HIS A 274 9.84 -2.87 -6.49
CA HIS A 274 9.60 -2.22 -5.20
C HIS A 274 8.12 -2.25 -4.80
N LYS A 275 7.22 -1.89 -5.72
CA LYS A 275 5.76 -1.90 -5.48
C LYS A 275 5.19 -3.31 -5.43
N GLU A 276 5.73 -4.24 -6.20
CA GLU A 276 5.32 -5.64 -6.22
C GLU A 276 5.50 -6.29 -4.85
N PHE A 277 6.65 -6.01 -4.21
CA PHE A 277 6.96 -6.54 -2.88
C PHE A 277 6.56 -5.61 -1.72
N ASN A 278 5.96 -4.45 -2.01
CA ASN A 278 5.57 -3.46 -0.99
C ASN A 278 6.71 -3.12 -0.01
N LEU A 279 7.89 -2.83 -0.55
CA LEU A 279 9.07 -2.46 0.24
C LEU A 279 8.92 -1.09 0.91
N PRO A 280 9.60 -0.84 2.05
CA PRO A 280 9.53 0.43 2.74
C PRO A 280 10.36 1.51 2.03
N GLY A 281 9.83 2.73 2.00
CA GLY A 281 10.51 3.87 1.40
C GLY A 281 10.62 3.77 -0.12
N ASP A 282 11.50 4.57 -0.71
CA ASP A 282 11.78 4.63 -2.15
C ASP A 282 13.27 4.56 -2.47
N MET A 283 14.11 4.39 -1.43
CA MET A 283 15.56 4.27 -1.52
C MET A 283 16.02 2.93 -0.96
N VAL A 284 16.86 2.22 -1.72
CA VAL A 284 17.64 1.06 -1.25
C VAL A 284 19.11 1.40 -1.39
N GLY A 285 19.78 1.64 -0.25
CA GLY A 285 21.17 2.10 -0.22
C GLY A 285 22.19 0.97 -0.10
N SER A 286 21.83 -0.16 0.50
CA SER A 286 22.74 -1.28 0.72
C SER A 286 21.98 -2.61 0.70
N MET A 287 22.65 -3.68 0.26
CA MET A 287 22.04 -5.00 0.10
C MET A 287 23.01 -6.12 0.47
N GLN A 288 22.50 -7.19 1.07
CA GLN A 288 23.22 -8.44 1.34
C GLN A 288 22.27 -9.64 1.18
N GLU A 289 22.80 -10.79 0.78
CA GLU A 289 22.07 -12.06 0.70
C GLU A 289 22.43 -12.97 1.88
N ASP A 290 21.42 -13.58 2.53
CA ASP A 290 21.65 -14.56 3.59
C ASP A 290 21.90 -15.98 3.05
N ASN A 291 22.23 -16.92 3.94
CA ASN A 291 22.50 -18.31 3.57
C ASN A 291 21.28 -19.04 2.98
N SER A 292 20.07 -18.56 3.27
CA SER A 292 18.80 -19.09 2.75
C SER A 292 18.39 -18.45 1.42
N GLY A 293 19.18 -17.50 0.90
CA GLY A 293 18.89 -16.77 -0.34
C GLY A 293 17.90 -15.63 -0.17
N ASN A 294 17.61 -15.16 1.05
CA ASN A 294 16.80 -13.97 1.25
C ASN A 294 17.66 -12.71 1.13
N LEU A 295 17.05 -11.62 0.67
CA LEU A 295 17.72 -10.33 0.57
C LEU A 295 17.46 -9.48 1.82
N TRP A 296 18.52 -8.91 2.35
CA TRP A 296 18.49 -7.90 3.40
C TRP A 296 18.81 -6.55 2.79
N LEU A 297 17.89 -5.61 2.93
CA LEU A 297 17.88 -4.33 2.24
C LEU A 297 17.93 -3.19 3.25
N GLY A 298 19.00 -2.40 3.23
CA GLY A 298 19.08 -1.15 3.98
C GLY A 298 18.36 -0.04 3.22
N THR A 299 17.27 0.49 3.79
CA THR A 299 16.42 1.50 3.15
C THR A 299 16.46 2.82 3.91
N ASN A 300 15.75 3.84 3.41
CA ASN A 300 15.52 5.10 4.13
C ASN A 300 14.40 5.02 5.18
N GLN A 301 13.72 3.87 5.31
CA GLN A 301 12.63 3.66 6.28
C GLN A 301 12.79 2.39 7.13
N GLY A 302 14.00 1.87 7.25
CA GLY A 302 14.32 0.70 8.04
C GLY A 302 15.11 -0.36 7.27
N LEU A 303 15.34 -1.47 7.93
CA LEU A 303 15.96 -2.67 7.36
C LEU A 303 14.85 -3.62 6.91
N ALA A 304 14.85 -4.03 5.64
CA ALA A 304 13.86 -4.96 5.12
C ALA A 304 14.50 -6.32 4.78
N LYS A 305 13.84 -7.42 5.19
CA LYS A 305 14.13 -8.77 4.71
C LYS A 305 13.12 -9.13 3.63
N LEU A 306 13.58 -9.44 2.42
CA LEU A 306 12.76 -9.92 1.30
C LEU A 306 13.03 -11.39 1.06
N THR A 307 12.01 -12.22 1.17
CA THR A 307 12.07 -13.66 0.84
C THR A 307 11.80 -13.84 -0.66
N ILE A 308 12.79 -14.33 -1.40
CA ILE A 308 12.73 -14.43 -2.87
C ILE A 308 12.47 -15.85 -3.39
N SER A 309 12.39 -16.85 -2.50
CA SER A 309 12.19 -18.26 -2.86
C SER A 309 11.26 -18.97 -1.87
N GLY A 310 10.75 -20.18 -2.27
CA GLY A 310 9.93 -21.02 -1.41
C GLY A 310 8.46 -20.59 -1.32
N LYS A 311 7.75 -21.10 -0.29
CA LYS A 311 6.32 -20.84 -0.06
C LYS A 311 6.01 -19.39 0.32
N GLU A 312 7.00 -18.69 0.86
CA GLU A 312 6.88 -17.30 1.33
C GLU A 312 7.50 -16.30 0.35
N LYS A 313 7.67 -16.70 -0.92
CA LYS A 313 8.19 -15.81 -1.97
C LYS A 313 7.39 -14.50 -2.03
N GLY A 314 8.11 -13.38 -2.01
CA GLY A 314 7.54 -12.03 -2.00
C GLY A 314 7.18 -11.50 -0.62
N ARG A 315 7.39 -12.27 0.45
CA ARG A 315 7.19 -11.79 1.81
C ARG A 315 8.27 -10.79 2.18
N VAL A 316 7.83 -9.65 2.71
CA VAL A 316 8.71 -8.60 3.24
C VAL A 316 8.48 -8.45 4.72
N ARG A 317 9.58 -8.44 5.48
CA ARG A 317 9.59 -8.09 6.90
C ARG A 317 10.41 -6.82 7.10
N ILE A 318 9.85 -5.85 7.81
CA ILE A 318 10.47 -4.55 8.02
C ILE A 318 10.87 -4.41 9.49
N PHE A 319 12.10 -3.98 9.72
CA PHE A 319 12.66 -3.69 11.04
C PHE A 319 12.98 -2.21 11.14
N THR A 320 12.73 -1.64 12.32
CA THR A 320 12.89 -0.20 12.61
C THR A 320 13.60 0.01 13.95
N VAL A 321 13.79 1.25 14.38
CA VAL A 321 14.30 1.57 15.72
C VAL A 321 13.48 0.94 16.83
N ALA A 322 12.19 0.68 16.61
CA ALA A 322 11.35 -0.05 17.56
C ALA A 322 11.81 -1.52 17.75
N ASP A 323 12.50 -2.09 16.75
CA ASP A 323 13.10 -3.42 16.75
C ASP A 323 14.48 -3.47 17.41
N GLY A 324 15.02 -2.30 17.74
CA GLY A 324 16.36 -2.16 18.31
C GLY A 324 17.43 -1.72 17.32
N LEU A 325 17.04 -1.26 16.13
CA LEU A 325 17.97 -0.62 15.21
C LEU A 325 18.46 0.72 15.80
N ALA A 326 19.65 1.15 15.40
CA ALA A 326 20.19 2.44 15.81
C ALA A 326 19.49 3.62 15.14
N ASP A 327 19.08 3.45 13.86
CA ASP A 327 18.34 4.41 13.04
C ASP A 327 17.54 3.67 11.97
N ASN A 328 16.58 4.35 11.36
CA ASN A 328 15.82 3.83 10.22
C ASN A 328 16.48 4.15 8.87
N PHE A 329 17.45 5.07 8.83
CA PHE A 329 18.12 5.47 7.61
C PHE A 329 19.45 4.72 7.46
N PHE A 330 19.52 3.83 6.44
CA PHE A 330 20.71 3.05 6.12
C PHE A 330 21.48 3.69 4.97
N ASN A 331 22.79 3.70 5.10
CA ASN A 331 23.67 4.41 4.18
C ASN A 331 24.02 3.56 2.94
N GLN A 332 24.38 4.27 1.86
CA GLN A 332 24.81 3.66 0.61
C GLN A 332 26.09 2.84 0.80
N ASN A 333 26.13 1.62 0.23
CA ASN A 333 27.27 0.69 0.26
C ASN A 333 27.82 0.33 1.66
N ALA A 334 27.09 0.67 2.71
CA ALA A 334 27.49 0.43 4.09
C ALA A 334 26.94 -0.89 4.62
N SER A 335 27.17 -2.00 3.95
CA SER A 335 26.77 -3.32 4.44
C SER A 335 27.85 -4.37 4.17
N PHE A 336 27.91 -5.35 5.08
CA PHE A 336 28.82 -6.47 4.99
C PHE A 336 28.22 -7.72 5.64
N TYR A 337 28.54 -8.89 5.10
CA TYR A 337 28.11 -10.17 5.63
C TYR A 337 29.29 -11.10 5.80
N ARG A 338 29.47 -11.68 6.98
CA ARG A 338 30.49 -12.68 7.27
C ARG A 338 30.02 -13.68 8.33
N ASP A 339 30.19 -14.96 8.06
CA ASP A 339 30.01 -16.06 9.03
C ASP A 339 28.65 -16.01 9.75
N GLY A 340 27.58 -15.78 8.99
CA GLY A 340 26.22 -15.70 9.53
C GLY A 340 25.86 -14.35 10.15
N THR A 341 26.82 -13.42 10.28
CA THR A 341 26.60 -12.11 10.89
C THR A 341 26.51 -11.03 9.82
N PHE A 342 25.44 -10.26 9.87
CA PHE A 342 25.25 -9.06 9.08
C PHE A 342 25.73 -7.82 9.83
N TYR A 343 26.27 -6.89 9.07
CA TYR A 343 26.68 -5.56 9.50
C TYR A 343 26.06 -4.55 8.55
N PHE A 344 25.23 -3.63 9.06
CA PHE A 344 24.62 -2.58 8.29
C PHE A 344 24.88 -1.22 8.91
N GLY A 345 25.53 -0.34 8.17
CA GLY A 345 25.81 1.03 8.59
C GLY A 345 24.61 1.94 8.41
N CYS A 346 24.24 2.66 9.44
CA CYS A 346 23.19 3.67 9.44
C CYS A 346 23.74 5.02 9.91
N SER A 347 22.88 6.03 9.99
CA SER A 347 23.29 7.39 10.37
C SER A 347 23.82 7.50 11.82
N ARG A 348 23.54 6.51 12.67
CA ARG A 348 23.91 6.56 14.10
C ARG A 348 24.79 5.43 14.58
N GLY A 349 25.25 4.56 13.71
CA GLY A 349 26.10 3.44 14.11
C GLY A 349 25.98 2.24 13.17
N ILE A 350 26.44 1.09 13.62
CA ILE A 350 26.41 -0.15 12.88
C ILE A 350 25.44 -1.11 13.56
N VAL A 351 24.44 -1.56 12.83
CA VAL A 351 23.52 -2.60 13.26
C VAL A 351 24.12 -3.96 12.91
N THR A 352 24.22 -4.86 13.87
CA THR A 352 24.73 -6.23 13.68
C THR A 352 23.70 -7.26 14.14
N PHE A 353 23.55 -8.34 13.37
CA PHE A 353 22.62 -9.41 13.70
C PHE A 353 22.96 -10.70 12.96
N ASN A 354 22.44 -11.82 13.47
CA ASN A 354 22.46 -13.10 12.76
C ASN A 354 21.04 -13.37 12.21
N SER A 355 20.93 -13.67 10.91
CA SER A 355 19.63 -13.90 10.25
C SER A 355 18.84 -15.06 10.86
N GLU A 356 19.51 -16.09 11.36
CA GLU A 356 18.87 -17.26 11.98
C GLU A 356 18.22 -16.92 13.34
N VAL A 357 18.80 -15.96 14.08
CA VAL A 357 18.29 -15.52 15.40
C VAL A 357 17.11 -14.56 15.25
N VAL A 358 17.03 -13.84 14.15
CA VAL A 358 15.93 -12.88 13.86
C VAL A 358 14.62 -13.60 13.55
N GLU A 359 14.65 -14.89 13.24
CA GLU A 359 13.48 -15.73 12.95
C GLU A 359 12.93 -16.35 14.25
N GLU A 360 12.42 -15.55 15.19
CA GLU A 360 11.76 -16.10 16.36
C GLU A 360 10.32 -16.55 16.10
N LYS A 361 9.97 -17.64 16.85
CA LYS A 361 8.70 -18.36 16.84
C LYS A 361 7.49 -17.43 16.92
N HIS A 362 6.46 -17.79 16.16
CA HIS A 362 5.13 -17.21 16.21
C HIS A 362 4.62 -17.14 17.65
N ALA A 363 4.44 -15.94 18.18
CA ALA A 363 3.60 -15.78 19.35
C ALA A 363 2.14 -15.96 18.92
N ASP A 364 1.39 -16.78 19.65
CA ASP A 364 -0.03 -16.94 19.44
C ASP A 364 -0.71 -15.57 19.50
N ILE A 365 -1.42 -15.21 18.44
CA ILE A 365 -2.13 -13.94 18.35
C ILE A 365 -3.45 -14.12 19.07
N SER A 366 -3.57 -13.54 20.25
CA SER A 366 -4.84 -13.50 20.95
C SER A 366 -5.67 -12.32 20.46
N LEU A 367 -6.79 -12.62 19.80
CA LEU A 367 -7.80 -11.63 19.35
C LEU A 367 -8.92 -11.50 20.36
N CYS A 368 -9.32 -10.27 20.68
CA CYS A 368 -10.51 -10.02 21.48
C CYS A 368 -11.46 -9.05 20.76
N ILE A 369 -12.74 -9.25 20.99
CA ILE A 369 -13.79 -8.30 20.64
C ILE A 369 -13.92 -7.38 21.85
N THR A 370 -13.47 -6.13 21.69
CA THR A 370 -13.38 -5.19 22.81
C THR A 370 -14.72 -4.55 23.16
N ASP A 371 -15.57 -4.36 22.17
CA ASP A 371 -16.92 -3.83 22.35
C ASP A 371 -17.81 -4.17 21.15
N ILE A 372 -19.12 -4.18 21.38
CA ILE A 372 -20.14 -4.29 20.34
C ILE A 372 -21.12 -3.14 20.56
N LEU A 373 -21.27 -2.28 19.55
CA LEU A 373 -22.22 -1.17 19.58
C LEU A 373 -23.41 -1.52 18.70
N VAL A 374 -24.60 -1.29 19.21
CA VAL A 374 -25.85 -1.44 18.45
C VAL A 374 -26.57 -0.09 18.45
N ASP A 375 -26.86 0.44 17.26
CA ASP A 375 -27.32 1.81 17.01
C ASP A 375 -26.47 2.86 17.76
N GLY A 376 -25.12 2.65 17.73
CA GLY A 376 -24.13 3.53 18.35
C GLY A 376 -24.02 3.45 19.88
N ARG A 377 -24.74 2.54 20.53
CA ARG A 377 -24.69 2.34 21.98
C ARG A 377 -23.96 1.06 22.34
N PRO A 378 -22.94 1.12 23.21
CA PRO A 378 -22.25 -0.08 23.69
C PRO A 378 -23.23 -1.04 24.38
N LEU A 379 -23.06 -2.35 24.19
CA LEU A 379 -23.89 -3.38 24.81
C LEU A 379 -23.95 -3.26 26.35
N GLU A 380 -22.84 -2.89 26.96
CA GLU A 380 -22.72 -2.77 28.42
C GLU A 380 -23.53 -1.59 29.00
N GLN A 381 -23.83 -0.58 28.15
CA GLN A 381 -24.68 0.56 28.56
C GLN A 381 -26.15 0.33 28.30
N MET A 382 -26.54 -0.81 27.74
CA MET A 382 -27.94 -1.18 27.56
C MET A 382 -28.53 -1.77 28.83
N SER A 383 -29.87 -1.71 28.97
CA SER A 383 -30.54 -2.41 30.03
C SER A 383 -30.33 -3.92 29.92
N ASP A 384 -30.22 -4.63 31.06
CA ASP A 384 -29.97 -6.08 31.09
C ASP A 384 -30.95 -6.89 30.24
N LYS A 385 -32.20 -6.46 30.14
CA LYS A 385 -33.20 -7.12 29.30
C LYS A 385 -32.84 -7.03 27.82
N LYS A 386 -32.52 -5.83 27.31
CA LYS A 386 -32.16 -5.61 25.91
C LYS A 386 -30.84 -6.26 25.56
N ARG A 387 -29.86 -6.23 26.47
CA ARG A 387 -28.57 -6.89 26.27
C ARG A 387 -28.73 -8.39 26.11
N LYS A 388 -29.54 -9.04 26.99
CA LYS A 388 -29.79 -10.48 26.92
C LYS A 388 -30.57 -10.93 25.68
N GLU A 389 -31.36 -10.05 25.06
CA GLU A 389 -31.99 -10.29 23.76
C GLU A 389 -30.96 -10.37 22.63
N ILE A 390 -29.83 -9.63 22.74
CA ILE A 390 -28.75 -9.57 21.74
C ILE A 390 -27.72 -10.65 22.04
N THR A 391 -27.20 -10.72 23.24
CA THR A 391 -26.26 -11.74 23.72
C THR A 391 -26.32 -11.87 25.23
N PRO A 392 -26.24 -13.10 25.78
CA PRO A 392 -26.17 -13.32 27.21
C PRO A 392 -24.78 -13.05 27.82
N PHE A 393 -23.74 -12.96 26.96
CA PHE A 393 -22.35 -12.83 27.35
C PHE A 393 -21.83 -11.40 27.25
N THR A 394 -20.65 -11.14 27.79
CA THR A 394 -19.89 -9.89 27.53
C THR A 394 -19.29 -9.95 26.14
N SER A 395 -18.96 -8.79 25.57
CA SER A 395 -18.49 -8.65 24.20
C SER A 395 -17.35 -9.61 23.83
N ASP A 396 -16.38 -9.82 24.75
CA ASP A 396 -15.21 -10.68 24.48
C ASP A 396 -15.52 -12.19 24.45
N PHE A 397 -16.54 -12.61 25.21
CA PHE A 397 -16.97 -14.02 25.30
C PHE A 397 -18.19 -14.32 24.42
N THR A 398 -18.56 -13.40 23.53
CA THR A 398 -19.69 -13.57 22.63
C THR A 398 -19.23 -14.29 21.37
N ASP A 399 -19.72 -15.53 21.18
CA ASP A 399 -19.53 -16.28 19.93
C ASP A 399 -20.77 -16.23 19.04
N ARG A 400 -21.90 -15.76 19.58
CA ARG A 400 -23.17 -15.61 18.88
C ARG A 400 -23.86 -14.31 19.24
N LEU A 401 -24.17 -13.50 18.21
CA LEU A 401 -24.82 -12.21 18.31
C LEU A 401 -26.17 -12.24 17.57
N VAL A 402 -27.25 -11.91 18.26
CA VAL A 402 -28.58 -11.82 17.64
C VAL A 402 -28.97 -10.34 17.57
N ILE A 403 -29.17 -9.81 16.37
CA ILE A 403 -29.58 -8.41 16.14
C ILE A 403 -31.06 -8.39 15.78
N PRO A 404 -31.93 -7.94 16.71
CA PRO A 404 -33.35 -7.75 16.45
C PRO A 404 -33.60 -6.78 15.30
N ALA A 405 -34.63 -7.00 14.52
CA ALA A 405 -35.01 -6.16 13.38
C ALA A 405 -35.32 -4.69 13.74
N SER A 406 -35.43 -4.36 15.02
CA SER A 406 -35.62 -2.98 15.50
C SER A 406 -34.35 -2.12 15.40
N TYR A 407 -33.19 -2.74 15.25
CA TYR A 407 -31.91 -2.05 15.13
C TYR A 407 -31.46 -1.94 13.66
N SER A 408 -30.84 -0.81 13.32
CA SER A 408 -30.49 -0.49 11.93
C SER A 408 -29.04 -0.74 11.58
N HIS A 409 -28.15 -0.72 12.57
CA HIS A 409 -26.72 -0.91 12.38
C HIS A 409 -26.05 -1.43 13.65
N PHE A 410 -24.89 -2.07 13.46
CA PHE A 410 -24.03 -2.47 14.56
C PHE A 410 -22.56 -2.27 14.19
N THR A 411 -21.72 -2.13 15.21
CA THR A 411 -20.27 -1.99 15.07
C THR A 411 -19.60 -2.99 15.98
N ILE A 412 -18.65 -3.74 15.46
CA ILE A 412 -17.81 -4.65 16.22
C ILE A 412 -16.46 -3.97 16.39
N CYS A 413 -16.06 -3.71 17.63
CA CYS A 413 -14.75 -3.20 18.00
C CYS A 413 -13.84 -4.38 18.37
N PHE A 414 -12.61 -4.39 17.89
CA PHE A 414 -11.70 -5.51 18.11
C PHE A 414 -10.29 -5.04 18.37
N ALA A 415 -9.49 -5.89 19.02
CA ALA A 415 -8.06 -5.67 19.22
C ALA A 415 -7.30 -6.99 19.26
N SER A 416 -6.06 -6.94 18.87
CA SER A 416 -5.07 -7.97 19.18
C SER A 416 -4.43 -7.64 20.52
N LEU A 417 -4.29 -8.63 21.40
CA LEU A 417 -3.65 -8.49 22.71
C LEU A 417 -2.12 -8.58 22.62
N THR A 418 -1.55 -8.23 21.46
CA THR A 418 -0.12 -8.11 21.23
C THR A 418 0.31 -6.68 21.50
N TYR A 419 1.00 -6.45 22.64
CA TYR A 419 1.35 -5.11 23.12
C TYR A 419 2.77 -4.69 22.75
N ASN A 420 3.52 -5.53 22.04
CA ASN A 420 4.91 -5.23 21.70
C ASN A 420 5.01 -4.06 20.70
N ARG A 421 4.19 -4.09 19.64
CA ARG A 421 4.09 -3.03 18.61
C ARG A 421 2.67 -2.89 18.10
N PRO A 422 1.75 -2.44 18.94
CA PRO A 422 0.33 -2.42 18.59
C PRO A 422 0.00 -1.56 17.36
N GLN A 423 0.84 -0.54 17.05
CA GLN A 423 0.65 0.32 15.88
C GLN A 423 0.98 -0.39 14.54
N GLN A 424 1.75 -1.47 14.55
CA GLN A 424 2.12 -2.21 13.34
C GLN A 424 1.15 -3.36 13.03
N ASN A 425 0.27 -3.70 13.97
CA ASN A 425 -0.72 -4.75 13.75
C ASN A 425 -1.67 -4.37 12.62
N LYS A 426 -1.84 -5.27 11.68
CA LYS A 426 -2.87 -5.19 10.64
C LYS A 426 -3.98 -6.15 10.99
N TYR A 427 -5.19 -5.78 10.61
CA TYR A 427 -6.37 -6.59 10.83
C TYR A 427 -7.04 -6.86 9.51
N ALA A 428 -7.70 -8.00 9.40
CA ALA A 428 -8.60 -8.28 8.31
C ALA A 428 -9.88 -8.88 8.87
N TYR A 429 -11.02 -8.38 8.41
CA TYR A 429 -12.32 -8.88 8.77
C TYR A 429 -13.20 -9.06 7.54
N ARG A 430 -14.18 -9.92 7.65
CA ARG A 430 -15.25 -10.06 6.67
C ARG A 430 -16.49 -10.65 7.33
N LEU A 431 -17.64 -10.33 6.79
CA LEU A 431 -18.91 -10.95 7.14
C LEU A 431 -19.27 -11.96 6.05
N GLN A 432 -19.00 -13.23 6.30
CA GLN A 432 -19.31 -14.30 5.37
C GLN A 432 -20.83 -14.37 5.16
N GLY A 433 -21.23 -14.40 3.88
CA GLY A 433 -22.64 -14.30 3.47
C GLY A 433 -23.05 -12.89 3.05
N PHE A 434 -22.19 -11.86 3.27
CA PHE A 434 -22.43 -10.49 2.84
C PHE A 434 -21.25 -9.87 2.10
N ASP A 435 -20.04 -9.93 2.68
CA ASP A 435 -18.84 -9.37 2.06
C ASP A 435 -18.26 -10.34 1.01
N ALA A 436 -17.90 -9.83 -0.15
CA ALA A 436 -17.25 -10.61 -1.21
C ALA A 436 -15.80 -10.97 -0.83
N ASP A 437 -15.07 -10.01 -0.23
CA ASP A 437 -13.64 -10.11 0.08
C ASP A 437 -13.34 -9.68 1.52
N TRP A 438 -12.07 -9.87 1.94
CA TRP A 438 -11.58 -9.38 3.21
C TRP A 438 -11.36 -7.87 3.20
N HIS A 439 -11.82 -7.18 4.23
CA HIS A 439 -11.52 -5.78 4.51
C HIS A 439 -10.23 -5.70 5.33
N TYR A 440 -9.21 -5.04 4.79
CA TYR A 440 -7.92 -4.86 5.45
C TYR A 440 -7.86 -3.48 6.10
N VAL A 441 -7.52 -3.44 7.39
CA VAL A 441 -7.43 -2.21 8.18
C VAL A 441 -6.18 -2.24 9.05
N ASP A 442 -5.70 -1.06 9.42
CA ASP A 442 -4.56 -0.89 10.32
C ASP A 442 -4.98 -0.76 11.80
N ALA A 443 -4.00 -0.59 12.67
CA ALA A 443 -4.21 -0.45 14.11
C ALA A 443 -4.98 0.80 14.52
N SER A 444 -5.17 1.80 13.66
CA SER A 444 -5.94 3.01 13.94
C SER A 444 -7.44 2.81 13.71
N SER A 445 -7.83 1.82 12.91
CA SER A 445 -9.21 1.57 12.49
C SER A 445 -9.68 0.16 12.90
N ARG A 446 -9.82 -0.06 14.21
CA ARG A 446 -10.16 -1.38 14.80
C ARG A 446 -11.67 -1.56 14.99
N THR A 447 -12.43 -1.25 13.94
CA THR A 447 -13.90 -1.31 13.97
C THR A 447 -14.44 -1.85 12.64
N ALA A 448 -15.44 -2.74 12.73
CA ALA A 448 -16.22 -3.23 11.60
C ALA A 448 -17.64 -2.70 11.72
N TYR A 449 -18.04 -1.86 10.80
CA TYR A 449 -19.38 -1.23 10.79
C TYR A 449 -20.26 -1.87 9.73
N TYR A 450 -21.45 -2.31 10.15
CA TYR A 450 -22.46 -2.90 9.26
C TYR A 450 -23.79 -2.22 9.45
N SER A 451 -24.48 -1.91 8.36
CA SER A 451 -25.80 -1.28 8.38
C SER A 451 -26.73 -1.92 7.37
N LYS A 452 -28.04 -2.01 7.73
CA LYS A 452 -29.11 -2.49 6.84
C LYS A 452 -28.84 -3.87 6.22
N LEU A 453 -28.29 -4.78 7.00
CA LEU A 453 -28.11 -6.17 6.54
C LEU A 453 -29.48 -6.83 6.34
N PRO A 454 -29.64 -7.64 5.30
CA PRO A 454 -30.81 -8.51 5.16
C PRO A 454 -30.95 -9.45 6.36
N ALA A 455 -32.19 -9.87 6.67
CA ALA A 455 -32.40 -10.91 7.67
C ALA A 455 -31.76 -12.23 7.21
N GLY A 456 -31.02 -12.87 8.11
CA GLY A 456 -30.28 -14.08 7.80
C GLY A 456 -29.20 -14.40 8.84
N GLU A 457 -28.47 -15.47 8.57
CA GLU A 457 -27.36 -15.94 9.39
C GLU A 457 -26.05 -15.62 8.67
N TYR A 458 -25.10 -15.05 9.39
CA TYR A 458 -23.80 -14.63 8.91
C TYR A 458 -22.71 -15.10 9.85
N VAL A 459 -21.47 -15.22 9.35
CA VAL A 459 -20.30 -15.50 10.18
C VAL A 459 -19.32 -14.34 10.06
N PHE A 460 -19.14 -13.59 11.14
CA PHE A 460 -18.10 -12.57 11.21
C PHE A 460 -16.75 -13.26 11.45
N GLN A 461 -15.81 -13.03 10.55
CA GLN A 461 -14.47 -13.59 10.59
C GLN A 461 -13.47 -12.45 10.80
N LEU A 462 -12.59 -12.62 11.77
CA LEU A 462 -11.56 -11.64 12.14
C LEU A 462 -10.22 -12.34 12.27
N ARG A 463 -9.17 -11.74 11.71
CA ARG A 463 -7.78 -12.14 11.93
C ARG A 463 -6.89 -10.91 12.09
N ALA A 464 -5.76 -11.06 12.77
CA ALA A 464 -4.76 -10.02 12.88
C ALA A 464 -3.37 -10.54 12.53
N THR A 465 -2.44 -9.62 12.25
CA THR A 465 -1.04 -9.97 12.12
C THR A 465 -0.33 -9.88 13.46
N ASN A 466 0.75 -10.67 13.58
CA ASN A 466 1.73 -10.45 14.63
C ASN A 466 2.67 -9.28 14.27
N GLU A 467 3.63 -9.01 15.14
CA GLU A 467 4.68 -8.00 14.94
C GLU A 467 5.56 -8.26 13.69
N ASN A 468 5.55 -9.48 13.15
CA ASN A 468 6.29 -9.90 11.97
C ASN A 468 5.48 -9.76 10.67
N GLY A 469 4.20 -9.38 10.77
CA GLY A 469 3.28 -9.32 9.64
C GLY A 469 2.63 -10.65 9.28
N ASP A 470 2.83 -11.71 10.11
CA ASP A 470 2.19 -13.01 9.88
C ASP A 470 0.76 -12.97 10.36
N TRP A 471 -0.15 -13.50 9.55
CA TRP A 471 -1.54 -13.65 9.91
C TRP A 471 -1.73 -14.79 10.92
N GLY A 472 -2.43 -14.50 12.00
CA GLY A 472 -2.87 -15.51 12.97
C GLY A 472 -4.15 -16.22 12.55
N ASP A 473 -4.63 -17.07 13.45
CA ASP A 473 -5.84 -17.83 13.27
C ASP A 473 -7.07 -16.90 13.14
N VAL A 474 -8.08 -17.39 12.43
CA VAL A 474 -9.34 -16.66 12.24
C VAL A 474 -10.21 -16.88 13.48
N ARG A 475 -10.63 -15.80 14.13
CA ARG A 475 -11.71 -15.81 15.13
C ARG A 475 -13.02 -15.66 14.40
N GLU A 476 -13.99 -16.53 14.71
CA GLU A 476 -15.31 -16.53 14.11
C GLU A 476 -16.37 -16.16 15.17
N MET A 477 -17.42 -15.47 14.75
CA MET A 477 -18.59 -15.15 15.55
C MET A 477 -19.83 -15.21 14.68
N GLU A 478 -20.83 -15.98 15.12
CA GLU A 478 -22.12 -16.08 14.44
C GLU A 478 -22.95 -14.81 14.64
N ILE A 479 -23.51 -14.25 13.57
CA ILE A 479 -24.37 -13.07 13.61
C ILE A 479 -25.70 -13.42 12.96
N ILE A 480 -26.78 -13.29 13.71
CA ILE A 480 -28.13 -13.53 13.25
C ILE A 480 -28.89 -12.20 13.20
N ILE A 481 -29.35 -11.84 12.03
CA ILE A 481 -30.22 -10.68 11.82
C ILE A 481 -31.66 -11.19 11.77
N GLU A 482 -32.44 -10.84 12.79
CA GLU A 482 -33.84 -11.26 12.83
C GLU A 482 -34.68 -10.53 11.77
N PRO A 483 -35.59 -11.24 11.11
CA PRO A 483 -36.52 -10.61 10.19
C PRO A 483 -37.53 -9.72 10.97
N PRO A 484 -37.96 -8.59 10.38
CA PRO A 484 -39.04 -7.79 10.97
C PRO A 484 -40.32 -8.62 11.05
N PHE A 485 -41.16 -8.31 12.05
CA PHE A 485 -42.35 -9.12 12.40
C PHE A 485 -43.28 -9.38 11.20
N TRP A 486 -43.32 -8.45 10.21
CA TRP A 486 -44.13 -8.60 8.99
C TRP A 486 -43.49 -9.53 7.94
N ALA A 487 -42.20 -9.85 8.07
CA ALA A 487 -41.47 -10.77 7.19
C ALA A 487 -41.18 -12.12 7.85
N THR A 488 -41.82 -12.40 8.98
CA THR A 488 -41.76 -13.72 9.65
C THR A 488 -42.70 -14.72 8.97
N TRP A 489 -42.39 -16.02 9.10
CA TRP A 489 -43.23 -17.07 8.51
C TRP A 489 -44.71 -17.01 9.04
N TRP A 490 -44.90 -16.58 10.28
CA TRP A 490 -46.23 -16.33 10.85
C TRP A 490 -46.96 -15.19 10.14
N ALA A 491 -46.27 -14.11 9.80
CA ALA A 491 -46.85 -13.00 9.06
C ALA A 491 -47.30 -13.45 7.67
N TYR A 492 -46.48 -14.21 6.96
CA TYR A 492 -46.87 -14.80 5.69
C TYR A 492 -48.06 -15.73 5.81
N PHE A 493 -48.13 -16.55 6.85
CA PHE A 493 -49.30 -17.37 7.13
C PHE A 493 -50.58 -16.51 7.34
N ILE A 494 -50.48 -15.42 8.11
CA ILE A 494 -51.58 -14.48 8.28
C ILE A 494 -51.95 -13.82 6.93
N TYR A 495 -50.98 -13.42 6.12
CA TYR A 495 -51.24 -12.82 4.80
C TYR A 495 -51.98 -13.79 3.89
N VAL A 496 -51.62 -15.07 3.89
CA VAL A 496 -52.31 -16.12 3.14
C VAL A 496 -53.73 -16.26 3.64
N LEU A 497 -53.96 -16.28 4.99
CA LEU A 497 -55.33 -16.37 5.59
C LEU A 497 -56.15 -15.14 5.18
N LEU A 498 -55.57 -13.91 5.28
CA LEU A 498 -56.24 -12.70 4.86
C LEU A 498 -56.58 -12.70 3.38
N ALA A 499 -55.69 -13.20 2.52
CA ALA A 499 -55.92 -13.32 1.08
C ALA A 499 -57.07 -14.32 0.80
N ILE A 500 -57.10 -15.47 1.50
CA ILE A 500 -58.20 -16.44 1.41
C ILE A 500 -59.49 -15.81 1.89
N LEU A 501 -59.50 -15.13 3.04
CA LEU A 501 -60.66 -14.43 3.54
C LEU A 501 -61.18 -13.38 2.54
N PHE A 502 -60.25 -12.61 1.96
CA PHE A 502 -60.60 -11.61 0.95
C PHE A 502 -61.22 -12.24 -0.33
N MET A 503 -60.66 -13.37 -0.77
CA MET A 503 -61.25 -14.14 -1.89
C MET A 503 -62.63 -14.69 -1.56
N VAL A 504 -62.82 -15.20 -0.34
CA VAL A 504 -64.13 -15.66 0.14
C VAL A 504 -65.13 -14.49 0.18
N LEU A 505 -64.73 -13.32 0.67
CA LEU A 505 -65.59 -12.14 0.71
C LEU A 505 -65.96 -11.65 -0.71
N ILE A 506 -65.02 -11.64 -1.62
CA ILE A 506 -65.28 -11.34 -3.03
C ILE A 506 -66.23 -12.38 -3.67
N TRP A 507 -65.98 -13.66 -3.43
CA TRP A 507 -66.86 -14.72 -3.91
C TRP A 507 -68.27 -14.63 -3.32
N TRP A 508 -68.38 -14.30 -2.00
CA TRP A 508 -69.67 -14.08 -1.35
C TRP A 508 -70.41 -12.86 -1.93
N GLU A 509 -69.70 -11.75 -2.18
CA GLU A 509 -70.28 -10.56 -2.78
C GLU A 509 -70.70 -10.80 -4.23
N ILE A 510 -69.88 -11.51 -5.02
CA ILE A 510 -70.23 -11.92 -6.36
C ILE A 510 -71.49 -12.84 -6.31
N ARG A 511 -71.52 -13.82 -5.43
CA ARG A 511 -72.63 -14.74 -5.24
C ARG A 511 -73.88 -13.96 -4.81
N ARG A 512 -73.73 -13.00 -3.91
CA ARG A 512 -74.83 -12.12 -3.46
C ARG A 512 -75.37 -11.30 -4.64
N ARG A 513 -74.52 -10.70 -5.44
CA ARG A 513 -74.91 -9.94 -6.67
C ARG A 513 -75.59 -10.83 -7.70
N LEU A 514 -75.07 -12.03 -7.90
CA LEU A 514 -75.71 -13.01 -8.81
C LEU A 514 -77.08 -13.43 -8.30
N LEU A 515 -77.23 -13.68 -7.01
CA LEU A 515 -78.54 -14.00 -6.39
C LEU A 515 -79.54 -12.85 -6.49
N LEU A 516 -79.07 -11.61 -6.27
CA LEU A 516 -79.89 -10.39 -6.45
C LEU A 516 -80.21 -10.17 -7.92
N ARG A 517 -79.34 -10.47 -8.85
CA ARG A 517 -79.56 -10.39 -10.29
C ARG A 517 -80.54 -11.45 -10.74
N ASN A 518 -80.45 -12.69 -10.27
CA ASN A 518 -81.41 -13.76 -10.52
C ASN A 518 -82.78 -13.45 -9.89
N ARG A 519 -82.86 -12.81 -8.73
CA ARG A 519 -84.15 -12.32 -8.18
C ARG A 519 -84.78 -11.20 -9.03
N ARG A 520 -83.98 -10.31 -9.63
CA ARG A 520 -84.47 -9.30 -10.57
C ARG A 520 -84.90 -9.93 -11.90
N PHE A 521 -84.19 -10.94 -12.41
CA PHE A 521 -84.61 -11.69 -13.62
C PHE A 521 -85.87 -12.50 -13.43
N LEU A 522 -86.23 -12.89 -12.20
CA LEU A 522 -87.53 -13.56 -11.93
C LEU A 522 -88.70 -12.58 -11.70
N GLN A 523 -88.46 -11.26 -11.59
CA GLN A 523 -89.44 -10.23 -11.43
C GLN A 523 -89.69 -9.44 -12.75
N GLU A 524 -88.83 -9.55 -13.74
CA GLU A 524 -88.94 -8.89 -15.05
C GLU A 524 -89.02 -9.98 -16.16
N GLY A 525 -90.01 -10.86 -16.10
CA GLY A 525 -90.53 -11.56 -17.28
C GLY A 525 -91.61 -10.73 -17.91
N GLU A 526 -91.22 -9.99 -18.87
CA GLU A 526 -91.94 -9.50 -20.08
C GLU A 526 -91.42 -8.11 -20.51
N THR A 527 -91.06 -8.12 -21.79
CA THR A 527 -90.91 -7.02 -22.76
C THR A 527 -89.48 -6.64 -23.16
N ASP A 528 -89.21 -7.23 -24.27
CA ASP A 528 -88.73 -6.66 -25.57
C ASP A 528 -87.58 -5.65 -25.66
N LYS A 529 -86.66 -6.12 -26.48
CA LYS A 529 -85.95 -5.43 -27.61
C LYS A 529 -84.79 -4.40 -27.33
N VAL A 530 -83.60 -4.89 -27.78
CA VAL A 530 -82.67 -4.17 -28.68
C VAL A 530 -82.23 -2.77 -28.28
N HIS A 531 -80.92 -2.65 -27.92
CA HIS A 531 -79.93 -1.89 -28.67
C HIS A 531 -78.58 -1.66 -27.94
N HIS A 532 -77.54 -1.85 -28.70
CA HIS A 532 -76.18 -1.19 -28.66
C HIS A 532 -75.18 -1.49 -27.58
N LEU A 533 -74.20 -2.27 -28.02
CA LEU A 533 -72.79 -2.17 -27.57
C LEU A 533 -72.32 -0.70 -27.55
N LYS A 534 -71.96 -0.22 -26.39
CA LYS A 534 -71.00 0.87 -26.26
C LYS A 534 -69.86 0.39 -25.38
N LEU A 535 -68.72 0.08 -26.00
CA LEU A 535 -67.42 0.04 -25.41
C LEU A 535 -67.11 1.40 -24.80
N GLN A 536 -67.17 1.53 -23.46
CA GLN A 536 -66.58 2.65 -22.77
C GLN A 536 -65.14 2.25 -22.39
N PHE A 537 -64.20 2.82 -23.16
CA PHE A 537 -62.79 2.90 -22.72
C PHE A 537 -62.76 3.71 -21.43
N PHE A 538 -62.25 3.13 -20.36
CA PHE A 538 -61.81 3.87 -19.19
C PHE A 538 -60.58 4.68 -19.60
N THR A 539 -60.74 5.94 -19.90
CA THR A 539 -59.64 6.91 -19.90
C THR A 539 -59.27 7.17 -18.45
N ASN A 540 -58.10 6.66 -18.02
CA ASN A 540 -57.43 7.15 -16.84
C ASN A 540 -57.11 8.63 -17.08
N ILE A 541 -57.79 9.53 -16.40
CA ILE A 541 -57.44 10.94 -16.33
C ILE A 541 -56.24 11.02 -15.42
N PRO A 542 -55.07 11.50 -15.89
CA PRO A 542 -53.89 11.69 -15.01
C PRO A 542 -54.25 12.62 -13.87
N SER A 543 -53.68 12.38 -12.69
CA SER A 543 -53.80 13.32 -11.56
C SER A 543 -53.22 14.68 -11.97
N ASP A 544 -53.71 15.79 -11.42
CA ASP A 544 -53.21 17.14 -11.74
C ASP A 544 -51.68 17.26 -11.56
N GLU A 545 -51.12 16.44 -10.72
CA GLU A 545 -49.65 16.36 -10.49
C GLU A 545 -48.90 15.62 -11.59
N GLU A 546 -49.47 14.52 -12.12
CA GLU A 546 -48.92 13.81 -13.29
C GLU A 546 -48.98 14.65 -14.53
N LYS A 547 -50.11 15.33 -14.76
CA LYS A 547 -50.28 16.27 -15.87
C LYS A 547 -49.29 17.42 -15.80
N PHE A 548 -49.10 18.01 -14.61
CA PHE A 548 -48.10 19.06 -14.40
C PHE A 548 -46.66 18.58 -14.73
N LEU A 549 -46.30 17.35 -14.32
CA LEU A 549 -44.99 16.81 -14.61
C LEU A 549 -44.81 16.50 -16.13
N GLN A 550 -45.86 16.00 -16.79
CA GLN A 550 -45.86 15.77 -18.24
C GLN A 550 -45.70 17.08 -19.01
N ASP A 551 -46.42 18.14 -18.61
CA ASP A 551 -46.28 19.47 -19.20
C ASP A 551 -44.91 20.07 -18.97
N ALA A 552 -44.32 19.90 -17.79
CA ALA A 552 -42.97 20.35 -17.46
C ALA A 552 -41.89 19.62 -18.31
N VAL A 553 -42.01 18.31 -18.48
CA VAL A 553 -41.14 17.52 -19.36
C VAL A 553 -41.31 17.94 -20.84
N ALA A 554 -42.54 18.14 -21.29
CA ALA A 554 -42.82 18.56 -22.65
C ALA A 554 -42.28 19.97 -22.95
N CYS A 555 -42.35 20.87 -21.98
CA CYS A 555 -41.80 22.21 -22.08
C CYS A 555 -40.27 22.17 -22.27
N VAL A 556 -39.53 21.44 -21.39
CA VAL A 556 -38.07 21.30 -21.51
C VAL A 556 -37.67 20.59 -22.83
N ASN A 557 -38.45 19.62 -23.29
CA ASN A 557 -38.15 18.91 -24.57
C ASN A 557 -38.36 19.81 -25.80
N ARG A 558 -39.26 20.80 -25.77
CA ARG A 558 -39.40 21.78 -26.85
C ARG A 558 -38.22 22.73 -27.00
N HIS A 559 -37.52 22.98 -25.90
CA HIS A 559 -36.34 23.82 -25.84
C HIS A 559 -35.05 23.02 -25.54
N LEU A 560 -35.01 21.78 -26.05
CA LEU A 560 -33.95 20.85 -25.74
C LEU A 560 -32.58 21.32 -26.23
N ASP A 561 -32.56 21.90 -27.43
CA ASP A 561 -31.38 22.39 -28.14
C ASP A 561 -31.09 23.88 -27.89
N ASP A 562 -31.97 24.58 -27.17
CA ASP A 562 -31.79 26.00 -26.83
C ASP A 562 -30.89 26.15 -25.58
N PRO A 563 -29.63 26.58 -25.70
CA PRO A 563 -28.75 26.74 -24.58
C PRO A 563 -29.13 27.90 -23.66
N ASP A 564 -29.88 28.88 -24.17
CA ASP A 564 -30.30 30.08 -23.43
C ASP A 564 -31.65 29.90 -22.72
N PHE A 565 -32.32 28.73 -22.90
CA PHE A 565 -33.52 28.40 -22.15
C PHE A 565 -33.26 28.39 -20.63
N ASP A 566 -33.74 29.43 -19.99
CA ASP A 566 -33.50 29.72 -18.58
C ASP A 566 -34.73 29.48 -17.68
N VAL A 567 -34.53 29.68 -16.35
CA VAL A 567 -35.62 29.50 -15.37
C VAL A 567 -36.77 30.49 -15.56
N PRO A 568 -36.57 31.78 -15.87
CA PRO A 568 -37.62 32.71 -16.22
C PRO A 568 -38.50 32.25 -17.37
N GLN A 569 -37.93 31.86 -18.49
CA GLN A 569 -38.66 31.32 -19.66
C GLN A 569 -39.44 30.04 -19.31
N PHE A 570 -38.84 29.15 -18.53
CA PHE A 570 -39.52 27.95 -18.06
C PHE A 570 -40.75 28.26 -17.18
N VAL A 571 -40.65 29.29 -16.33
CA VAL A 571 -41.74 29.77 -15.47
C VAL A 571 -42.88 30.35 -16.32
N ASP A 572 -42.56 31.17 -17.33
CA ASP A 572 -43.52 31.80 -18.20
C ASP A 572 -44.30 30.77 -19.04
N GLU A 573 -43.62 29.79 -19.64
CA GLU A 573 -44.25 28.74 -20.41
C GLU A 573 -45.12 27.79 -19.58
N MET A 574 -44.72 27.54 -18.33
CA MET A 574 -45.52 26.75 -17.42
C MET A 574 -46.69 27.55 -16.79
N ALA A 575 -46.86 28.82 -17.15
CA ALA A 575 -47.87 29.74 -16.63
C ALA A 575 -48.00 29.69 -15.10
N THR A 576 -46.86 29.70 -14.38
CA THR A 576 -46.81 29.53 -12.93
C THR A 576 -45.81 30.50 -12.29
N SER A 577 -45.78 30.61 -10.96
CA SER A 577 -44.78 31.42 -10.29
C SER A 577 -43.47 30.63 -10.14
N ARG A 578 -42.31 31.31 -10.12
CA ARG A 578 -40.98 30.71 -9.89
C ARG A 578 -40.95 29.85 -8.61
N THR A 579 -41.60 30.33 -7.56
CA THR A 579 -41.67 29.63 -6.27
C THR A 579 -42.53 28.37 -6.37
N THR A 580 -43.65 28.44 -7.08
CA THR A 580 -44.56 27.31 -7.27
C THR A 580 -43.92 26.22 -8.16
N LEU A 581 -43.27 26.61 -9.27
CA LEU A 581 -42.57 25.71 -10.15
C LEU A 581 -41.46 24.97 -9.38
N HIS A 582 -40.64 25.73 -8.64
CA HIS A 582 -39.54 25.16 -7.83
C HIS A 582 -40.06 24.17 -6.76
N LYS A 583 -41.07 24.53 -5.99
CA LYS A 583 -41.67 23.67 -4.94
C LYS A 583 -42.28 22.40 -5.53
N LYS A 584 -43.09 22.52 -6.60
CA LYS A 584 -43.70 21.36 -7.24
C LYS A 584 -42.70 20.43 -7.87
N LEU A 585 -41.69 20.93 -8.60
CA LEU A 585 -40.65 20.09 -9.20
C LEU A 585 -39.81 19.40 -8.09
N LYS A 586 -39.47 20.13 -7.05
CA LYS A 586 -38.70 19.55 -5.92
C LYS A 586 -39.50 18.48 -5.16
N SER A 587 -40.80 18.68 -4.95
CA SER A 587 -41.70 17.70 -4.33
C SER A 587 -41.86 16.45 -5.19
N LEU A 588 -42.06 16.59 -6.49
CA LEU A 588 -42.34 15.48 -7.40
C LEU A 588 -41.10 14.71 -7.87
N THR A 589 -39.94 15.39 -7.99
CA THR A 589 -38.75 14.82 -8.61
C THR A 589 -37.50 14.82 -7.68
N GLY A 590 -37.58 15.52 -6.55
CA GLY A 590 -36.41 15.74 -5.68
C GLY A 590 -35.42 16.78 -6.20
N LEU A 591 -35.61 17.28 -7.43
CA LEU A 591 -34.69 18.17 -8.12
C LEU A 591 -35.15 19.64 -8.02
N ASN A 592 -34.19 20.56 -7.95
CA ASN A 592 -34.49 21.97 -8.18
C ASN A 592 -34.75 22.24 -9.70
N THR A 593 -35.29 23.38 -10.03
CA THR A 593 -35.71 23.73 -11.42
C THR A 593 -34.59 23.56 -12.43
N THR A 594 -33.39 24.10 -12.14
CA THR A 594 -32.21 23.97 -13.00
C THR A 594 -31.69 22.51 -13.07
N GLY A 595 -31.76 21.79 -11.96
CA GLY A 595 -31.42 20.35 -11.92
C GLY A 595 -32.37 19.50 -12.72
N PHE A 596 -33.67 19.86 -12.73
CA PHE A 596 -34.69 19.18 -13.53
C PHE A 596 -34.43 19.35 -15.02
N VAL A 597 -34.23 20.59 -15.49
CA VAL A 597 -33.90 20.88 -16.91
C VAL A 597 -32.66 20.09 -17.34
N ARG A 598 -31.59 20.13 -16.49
CA ARG A 598 -30.35 19.41 -16.75
C ARG A 598 -30.55 17.90 -16.84
N SER A 599 -31.33 17.31 -15.93
CA SER A 599 -31.59 15.85 -15.92
C SER A 599 -32.37 15.42 -17.19
N ILE A 600 -33.35 16.21 -17.68
CA ILE A 600 -34.06 15.92 -18.93
C ILE A 600 -33.10 15.99 -20.11
N ARG A 601 -32.26 17.03 -20.20
CA ARG A 601 -31.24 17.18 -21.27
C ARG A 601 -30.25 16.02 -21.29
N LEU A 602 -29.78 15.58 -20.14
CA LEU A 602 -28.87 14.44 -20.03
C LEU A 602 -29.53 13.10 -20.41
N LYS A 603 -30.80 12.91 -20.05
CA LYS A 603 -31.59 11.74 -20.48
C LYS A 603 -31.90 11.76 -21.99
N ALA A 604 -32.09 12.93 -22.58
CA ALA A 604 -32.23 13.08 -24.03
C ALA A 604 -30.92 12.75 -24.75
N ALA A 605 -29.77 13.15 -24.17
CA ALA A 605 -28.47 12.77 -24.71
C ALA A 605 -28.25 11.25 -24.71
N CYS A 606 -28.67 10.53 -23.65
CA CYS A 606 -28.62 9.06 -23.62
C CYS A 606 -29.45 8.46 -24.76
N ARG A 607 -30.69 8.91 -24.94
CA ARG A 607 -31.56 8.43 -26.06
C ARG A 607 -30.94 8.66 -27.43
N MET A 608 -30.35 9.85 -27.66
CA MET A 608 -29.68 10.15 -28.93
C MET A 608 -28.41 9.29 -29.13
N MET A 609 -27.69 8.92 -28.07
CA MET A 609 -26.56 8.00 -28.17
C MET A 609 -27.03 6.55 -28.40
N ASP A 610 -28.16 6.16 -27.84
CA ASP A 610 -28.74 4.83 -28.07
C ASP A 610 -29.23 4.68 -29.51
N GLU A 611 -29.77 5.76 -30.10
CA GLU A 611 -30.22 5.80 -31.51
C GLU A 611 -29.05 5.90 -32.51
N ASN A 612 -27.97 6.59 -32.14
CA ASN A 612 -26.78 6.74 -32.97
C ASN A 612 -25.49 6.78 -32.12
N PRO A 613 -24.86 5.62 -31.88
CA PRO A 613 -23.64 5.54 -31.08
C PRO A 613 -22.43 6.31 -31.63
N ASN A 614 -22.45 6.73 -32.89
CA ASN A 614 -21.34 7.43 -33.54
C ASN A 614 -21.43 8.98 -33.44
N PHE A 615 -22.33 9.50 -32.61
CA PHE A 615 -22.41 10.93 -32.37
C PHE A 615 -21.10 11.48 -31.78
N ARG A 616 -20.61 12.60 -32.31
CA ARG A 616 -19.55 13.35 -31.67
C ARG A 616 -20.06 13.97 -30.38
N ILE A 617 -19.41 13.69 -29.26
CA ILE A 617 -19.85 14.15 -27.93
C ILE A 617 -20.00 15.67 -27.86
N SER A 618 -19.14 16.43 -28.57
CA SER A 618 -19.27 17.90 -28.67
C SER A 618 -20.55 18.33 -29.38
N GLU A 619 -20.93 17.69 -30.48
CA GLU A 619 -22.16 17.98 -31.21
C GLU A 619 -23.39 17.59 -30.41
N LEU A 620 -23.33 16.45 -29.72
CA LEU A 620 -24.39 15.98 -28.85
C LEU A 620 -24.65 16.96 -27.70
N ALA A 621 -23.58 17.49 -27.09
CA ALA A 621 -23.69 18.47 -26.00
C ALA A 621 -24.48 19.72 -26.48
N TYR A 622 -24.18 20.25 -27.65
CA TYR A 622 -24.91 21.39 -28.23
C TYR A 622 -26.35 21.04 -28.57
N LYS A 623 -26.59 19.85 -29.14
CA LYS A 623 -27.96 19.39 -29.51
C LYS A 623 -28.88 19.20 -28.29
N VAL A 624 -28.33 19.04 -27.11
CA VAL A 624 -29.11 18.95 -25.88
C VAL A 624 -28.95 20.21 -24.99
N GLY A 625 -28.58 21.34 -25.61
CA GLY A 625 -28.63 22.67 -25.02
C GLY A 625 -27.54 22.95 -23.98
N PHE A 626 -26.36 22.34 -24.10
CA PHE A 626 -25.19 22.71 -23.29
C PHE A 626 -24.25 23.60 -24.11
N ASN A 627 -23.87 24.75 -23.56
CA ASN A 627 -22.93 25.70 -24.20
C ASN A 627 -21.47 25.20 -24.14
N ASP A 628 -21.14 24.29 -23.24
CA ASP A 628 -19.78 23.77 -23.05
C ASP A 628 -19.78 22.23 -22.98
N PRO A 629 -19.17 21.56 -23.97
CA PRO A 629 -19.02 20.10 -23.96
C PRO A 629 -18.26 19.51 -22.79
N LYS A 630 -17.34 20.29 -22.18
CA LYS A 630 -16.62 19.86 -20.98
C LYS A 630 -17.54 19.83 -19.77
N TYR A 631 -18.35 20.89 -19.61
CA TYR A 631 -19.35 20.96 -18.55
C TYR A 631 -20.44 19.88 -18.73
N PHE A 632 -20.88 19.63 -19.96
CA PHE A 632 -21.76 18.50 -20.27
C PHE A 632 -21.16 17.16 -19.77
N SER A 633 -19.89 16.88 -20.10
CA SER A 633 -19.24 15.61 -19.73
C SER A 633 -19.13 15.46 -18.21
N ILE A 634 -18.87 16.53 -17.48
CA ILE A 634 -18.84 16.54 -16.01
C ILE A 634 -20.22 16.22 -15.44
N CYS A 635 -21.27 16.90 -15.97
CA CYS A 635 -22.64 16.67 -15.52
C CYS A 635 -23.11 15.25 -15.85
N PHE A 636 -22.78 14.74 -17.01
CA PHE A 636 -23.11 13.40 -17.45
C PHE A 636 -22.46 12.33 -16.56
N LYS A 637 -21.16 12.47 -16.29
CA LYS A 637 -20.46 11.57 -15.36
C LYS A 637 -21.03 11.59 -13.95
N LYS A 638 -21.45 12.77 -13.48
CA LYS A 638 -22.07 12.92 -12.16
C LYS A 638 -23.43 12.24 -12.08
N GLU A 639 -24.25 12.31 -13.16
CA GLU A 639 -25.61 11.74 -13.20
C GLU A 639 -25.59 10.22 -13.42
N PHE A 640 -24.73 9.72 -14.34
CA PHE A 640 -24.74 8.33 -14.78
C PHE A 640 -23.54 7.49 -14.34
N GLY A 641 -22.59 8.09 -13.61
CA GLY A 641 -21.41 7.40 -13.05
C GLY A 641 -20.30 7.08 -14.07
N MET A 642 -20.50 7.39 -15.37
CA MET A 642 -19.54 7.11 -16.45
C MET A 642 -19.45 8.28 -17.44
N GLN A 643 -18.38 8.31 -18.24
CA GLN A 643 -18.20 9.34 -19.25
C GLN A 643 -19.18 9.13 -20.43
N PRO A 644 -19.60 10.21 -21.15
CA PRO A 644 -20.45 10.08 -22.36
C PRO A 644 -19.85 9.16 -23.41
N THR A 645 -18.53 9.18 -23.60
CA THR A 645 -17.81 8.28 -24.51
C THR A 645 -17.90 6.81 -24.11
N GLU A 646 -17.83 6.53 -22.82
CA GLU A 646 -17.97 5.16 -22.27
C GLU A 646 -19.41 4.65 -22.42
N TYR A 647 -20.40 5.54 -22.27
CA TYR A 647 -21.81 5.22 -22.47
C TYR A 647 -22.08 4.88 -23.93
N SER A 648 -21.63 5.73 -24.87
CA SER A 648 -21.77 5.52 -26.31
C SER A 648 -21.15 4.19 -26.79
N MET A 649 -19.96 3.84 -26.28
CA MET A 649 -19.30 2.54 -26.57
C MET A 649 -20.09 1.34 -26.05
N LYS A 650 -20.78 1.47 -24.93
CA LYS A 650 -21.61 0.40 -24.35
C LYS A 650 -22.92 0.25 -25.14
N SER A 651 -23.54 1.34 -25.56
CA SER A 651 -24.78 1.35 -26.37
C SER A 651 -24.54 0.72 -27.73
N GLY A 652 -23.40 1.01 -28.38
CA GLY A 652 -23.02 0.39 -29.66
C GLY A 652 -22.63 -1.08 -29.63
N LYS A 653 -22.44 -1.68 -28.44
CA LYS A 653 -22.22 -3.13 -28.28
C LYS A 653 -23.51 -3.93 -28.07
N ASN A 654 -24.61 -3.26 -27.78
CA ASN A 654 -25.93 -3.90 -27.56
C ASN A 654 -26.88 -3.72 -28.74
N ALA A 655 -26.49 -3.04 -29.82
CA ALA A 655 -27.13 -2.93 -31.10
C ALA A 655 -26.39 -3.80 -32.14
#